data_1baff400823606e6d98c7069184eb207
#
_entry.id   1baff400823606e6d98c7069184eb207
#
_cell.length_a   1.000
_cell.length_b   1.000
_cell.length_c   1.000
_cell.angle_alpha   90.00
_cell.angle_beta   90.00
_cell.angle_gamma   90.00
#
_symmetry.space_group_name_H-M   'P 1'
#
loop_
_entity.id
_entity.type
_entity.pdbx_description
1 polymer ?
#
loop_
_entity_poly.entity_id
_entity_poly.type
_entity_poly.pdbx_seq_one_letter_code
_entity_poly.pdbx_strand_id
1 'polypeptide(L)'
;MEPEVQLLRRQRAIAALVPLFVMSGATSLVYETLWERQLHLVVGTSQVSVITTLAAFMAGLAAGGFLAGRYADRVARPLIAYGILEGLIGIYAVLFPIIIGVVEPLYLGFAEALDPSPMVFATFQFLLMGLFLLPPTMCMGATLPLLARFASITSDEAGRSVGRLYGANTIGAVVGVGLAGFVLLPQLGLSTTTWVTAGGNLVLCILALTLGSKAGELPPTEADSAAADGGAKAPPWLKSLAALAFLAGLSSLVYEVAWFRLMVLTLGGSAYAFSTMLLAFLLGIGLGGWGSGRIADRAWARGGASGVFKVIVGLQAGVALTAWGLMWTYNELPIFFVQMYSAISGSPELLWPGKLFVALCIMLPPALLMGASFPVLVRAAARSTALGGPVGRLYGWNTMGAILGAALGGLVILPLYQVRGAVVTAVSLNVIAVLIAARAAAQAGGRLPRVPVQLGWAFAATWLVVLLHWKKPPWEPLMMTAGMYKYVSDMDPDSWNRDGIIEYAVEPYELLFYEEGLSSVVTVAKSRTTENIWLANNGKVDASTRVDMPTQVLVAHLPFVFADKADKTAMVGLASGISAGSVLMHKEIKEFDLIELEPAIVEASHFFDDWNNKPLDDPRTRLIANDARNHFMLTPDGHYDVIVSEPSNPWLSGVSNLFTREFFDLGKRKLAPGGVWTQWVQMYGMDTEDLRTLLRTFTETYRYVVLFSTIEDADLVLVGSDAPLELTADRIAAVMARNPDVAFDLQQIDCATPEDVLTRYQIDQDDILEFAEAAVLNTDDNMRIEYSAPLHLHEDTADKNFLALLEESDARRTVPLHTVEGVEGRLDLAEAYARREDFLKALLVLQDAERLEPGNPVVFERYVAYQDQLRAALDDRDPEDEGDVWTPSDADAATVLDAAPTRPEAPAAEVGTQAAAGGSGPEE
;
A
#
# COMPACT_ATOMS: atom_id res chain seq x y z
N MET A 1 -5.55 25.51 -55.98
CA MET A 1 -6.14 24.18 -55.65
C MET A 1 -5.25 23.30 -54.81
N GLU A 2 -3.97 23.01 -55.15
CA GLU A 2 -3.08 22.18 -54.31
C GLU A 2 -2.80 22.76 -52.92
N PRO A 3 -2.49 24.07 -52.73
CA PRO A 3 -2.20 24.64 -51.41
C PRO A 3 -3.41 24.64 -50.46
N GLU A 4 -4.61 24.90 -50.95
CA GLU A 4 -5.85 24.86 -50.16
C GLU A 4 -6.22 23.46 -49.71
N VAL A 5 -6.05 22.46 -50.60
CA VAL A 5 -6.26 21.05 -50.26
C VAL A 5 -5.27 20.58 -49.20
N GLN A 6 -4.01 20.99 -49.28
CA GLN A 6 -3.01 20.70 -48.24
C GLN A 6 -3.35 21.36 -46.93
N LEU A 7 -3.79 22.62 -46.93
CA LEU A 7 -4.19 23.32 -45.72
C LEU A 7 -5.38 22.63 -45.03
N LEU A 8 -6.40 22.23 -45.81
CA LEU A 8 -7.56 21.50 -45.28
C LEU A 8 -7.17 20.12 -44.69
N ARG A 9 -6.27 19.41 -45.35
CA ARG A 9 -5.74 18.13 -44.84
C ARG A 9 -4.99 18.33 -43.55
N ARG A 10 -4.14 19.37 -43.46
CA ARG A 10 -3.43 19.71 -42.22
C ARG A 10 -4.40 20.11 -41.08
N GLN A 11 -5.42 20.92 -41.39
CA GLN A 11 -6.43 21.28 -40.37
C GLN A 11 -7.18 20.07 -39.82
N ARG A 12 -7.55 19.10 -40.71
CA ARG A 12 -8.16 17.83 -40.27
C ARG A 12 -7.19 17.00 -39.40
N ALA A 13 -5.92 16.91 -39.78
CA ALA A 13 -4.91 16.22 -38.98
C ALA A 13 -4.71 16.92 -37.62
N ILE A 14 -4.72 18.26 -37.54
CA ILE A 14 -4.64 19.02 -36.27
C ILE A 14 -5.85 18.72 -35.38
N ALA A 15 -7.07 18.61 -35.96
CA ALA A 15 -8.26 18.24 -35.20
C ALA A 15 -8.14 16.83 -34.59
N ALA A 16 -7.47 15.90 -35.30
CA ALA A 16 -7.23 14.54 -34.82
C ALA A 16 -6.12 14.46 -33.74
N LEU A 17 -5.30 15.50 -33.55
CA LEU A 17 -4.22 15.45 -32.53
C LEU A 17 -4.76 15.33 -31.10
N VAL A 18 -5.91 15.93 -30.82
CA VAL A 18 -6.47 15.89 -29.44
C VAL A 18 -6.79 14.45 -29.02
N PRO A 19 -7.61 13.65 -29.75
CA PRO A 19 -7.89 12.28 -29.38
C PRO A 19 -6.63 11.39 -29.41
N LEU A 20 -5.72 11.60 -30.38
CA LEU A 20 -4.45 10.86 -30.41
C LEU A 20 -3.62 11.13 -29.16
N PHE A 21 -3.56 12.38 -28.71
CA PHE A 21 -2.72 12.72 -27.57
C PHE A 21 -3.38 12.41 -26.22
N VAL A 22 -4.72 12.34 -26.16
CA VAL A 22 -5.45 11.73 -25.03
C VAL A 22 -5.08 10.26 -24.91
N MET A 23 -5.11 9.51 -26.03
CA MET A 23 -4.76 8.09 -26.02
C MET A 23 -3.28 7.85 -25.67
N SER A 24 -2.35 8.69 -26.16
CA SER A 24 -0.92 8.65 -25.81
C SER A 24 -0.71 8.90 -24.33
N GLY A 25 -1.39 9.91 -23.75
CA GLY A 25 -1.32 10.18 -22.31
C GLY A 25 -1.88 9.03 -21.48
N ALA A 26 -2.96 8.39 -21.95
CA ALA A 26 -3.54 7.21 -21.27
C ALA A 26 -2.57 6.03 -21.26
N THR A 27 -2.00 5.65 -22.41
CA THR A 27 -1.05 4.54 -22.48
C THR A 27 0.22 4.80 -21.68
N SER A 28 0.71 6.05 -21.66
CA SER A 28 1.90 6.44 -20.89
C SER A 28 1.73 6.23 -19.40
N LEU A 29 0.58 6.62 -18.83
CA LEU A 29 0.32 6.46 -17.39
C LEU A 29 0.01 5.01 -17.01
N VAL A 30 -0.62 4.24 -17.89
CA VAL A 30 -0.76 2.79 -17.68
C VAL A 30 0.63 2.16 -17.58
N TYR A 31 1.57 2.49 -18.49
CA TYR A 31 2.94 1.96 -18.40
C TYR A 31 3.70 2.44 -17.17
N GLU A 32 3.52 3.68 -16.75
CA GLU A 32 4.15 4.18 -15.51
C GLU A 32 3.76 3.29 -14.33
N THR A 33 2.45 3.03 -14.16
CA THR A 33 1.95 2.14 -13.10
C THR A 33 2.45 0.70 -13.26
N LEU A 34 2.45 0.15 -14.49
CA LEU A 34 2.91 -1.22 -14.74
C LEU A 34 4.40 -1.41 -14.46
N TRP A 35 5.24 -0.50 -14.97
CA TRP A 35 6.69 -0.61 -14.81
C TRP A 35 7.15 -0.31 -13.39
N GLU A 36 6.50 0.61 -12.69
CA GLU A 36 6.71 0.84 -11.27
C GLU A 36 6.49 -0.45 -10.48
N ARG A 37 5.34 -1.10 -10.66
CA ARG A 37 5.03 -2.36 -9.99
C ARG A 37 6.03 -3.46 -10.30
N GLN A 38 6.33 -3.69 -11.59
CA GLN A 38 7.28 -4.73 -12.00
C GLN A 38 8.70 -4.48 -11.45
N LEU A 39 9.14 -3.23 -11.36
CA LEU A 39 10.43 -2.89 -10.77
C LEU A 39 10.44 -3.05 -9.26
N HIS A 40 9.34 -2.72 -8.56
CA HIS A 40 9.22 -2.93 -7.12
C HIS A 40 9.33 -4.40 -6.72
N LEU A 41 8.91 -5.34 -7.58
CA LEU A 41 9.11 -6.78 -7.34
C LEU A 41 10.60 -7.17 -7.29
N VAL A 42 11.49 -6.41 -7.92
CA VAL A 42 12.95 -6.66 -7.94
C VAL A 42 13.69 -5.83 -6.90
N VAL A 43 13.41 -4.52 -6.83
CA VAL A 43 14.19 -3.60 -5.97
C VAL A 43 13.53 -3.34 -4.61
N GLY A 44 12.33 -3.88 -4.39
CA GLY A 44 11.53 -3.69 -3.17
C GLY A 44 10.67 -2.43 -3.19
N THR A 45 9.82 -2.30 -2.18
CA THR A 45 8.82 -1.22 -2.02
C THR A 45 9.28 -0.10 -1.09
N SER A 46 10.56 -0.05 -0.72
CA SER A 46 11.09 1.02 0.12
C SER A 46 10.88 2.40 -0.52
N GLN A 47 10.68 3.42 0.29
CA GLN A 47 10.50 4.80 -0.19
C GLN A 47 11.65 5.26 -1.11
N VAL A 48 12.87 4.80 -0.84
CA VAL A 48 14.04 5.06 -1.69
C VAL A 48 13.85 4.44 -3.07
N SER A 49 13.37 3.20 -3.15
CA SER A 49 13.09 2.50 -4.41
C SER A 49 11.99 3.17 -5.22
N VAL A 50 10.90 3.57 -4.56
CA VAL A 50 9.76 4.30 -5.19
C VAL A 50 10.24 5.61 -5.81
N ILE A 51 10.92 6.45 -5.02
CA ILE A 51 11.43 7.75 -5.50
C ILE A 51 12.48 7.57 -6.59
N THR A 52 13.33 6.55 -6.48
CA THR A 52 14.35 6.22 -7.48
C THR A 52 13.73 5.87 -8.83
N THR A 53 12.70 5.03 -8.84
CA THR A 53 11.95 4.63 -10.04
C THR A 53 11.23 5.82 -10.66
N LEU A 54 10.53 6.63 -9.87
CA LEU A 54 9.87 7.85 -10.34
C LEU A 54 10.87 8.86 -10.91
N ALA A 55 12.00 9.07 -10.23
CA ALA A 55 13.05 9.98 -10.69
C ALA A 55 13.68 9.50 -12.00
N ALA A 56 13.92 8.20 -12.16
CA ALA A 56 14.45 7.60 -13.39
C ALA A 56 13.45 7.76 -14.56
N PHE A 57 12.16 7.51 -14.32
CA PHE A 57 11.09 7.72 -15.30
C PHE A 57 11.04 9.18 -15.76
N MET A 58 10.98 10.09 -14.80
CA MET A 58 10.97 11.54 -15.06
C MET A 58 12.26 12.03 -15.74
N ALA A 59 13.43 11.44 -15.43
CA ALA A 59 14.70 11.79 -16.08
C ALA A 59 14.66 11.51 -17.58
N GLY A 60 14.04 10.39 -17.98
CA GLY A 60 13.81 10.09 -19.39
C GLY A 60 12.88 11.10 -20.07
N LEU A 61 11.77 11.45 -19.42
CA LEU A 61 10.86 12.50 -19.93
C LEU A 61 11.60 13.83 -20.13
N ALA A 62 12.40 14.26 -19.16
CA ALA A 62 13.20 15.48 -19.28
C ALA A 62 14.21 15.42 -20.42
N ALA A 63 14.98 14.32 -20.51
CA ALA A 63 15.97 14.10 -21.55
C ALA A 63 15.32 14.09 -22.95
N GLY A 64 14.20 13.39 -23.11
CA GLY A 64 13.41 13.36 -24.34
C GLY A 64 12.88 14.74 -24.72
N GLY A 65 12.38 15.49 -23.76
CA GLY A 65 11.93 16.89 -23.94
C GLY A 65 13.06 17.79 -24.42
N PHE A 66 14.23 17.77 -23.78
CA PHE A 66 15.41 18.55 -24.18
C PHE A 66 15.90 18.16 -25.56
N LEU A 67 16.05 16.85 -25.84
CA LEU A 67 16.55 16.33 -27.11
C LEU A 67 15.59 16.70 -28.25
N ALA A 68 14.29 16.39 -28.10
CA ALA A 68 13.30 16.77 -29.09
C ALA A 68 13.20 18.29 -29.25
N GLY A 69 13.27 19.07 -28.17
CA GLY A 69 13.32 20.54 -28.25
C GLY A 69 14.48 21.10 -29.07
N ARG A 70 15.61 20.35 -29.19
CA ARG A 70 16.72 20.76 -30.03
C ARG A 70 16.51 20.46 -31.52
N TYR A 71 15.72 19.42 -31.82
CA TYR A 71 15.61 18.90 -33.20
C TYR A 71 14.17 19.02 -33.76
N ALA A 72 13.14 19.13 -32.97
CA ALA A 72 11.73 19.08 -33.40
C ALA A 72 11.41 20.10 -34.50
N ASP A 73 11.95 21.34 -34.40
CA ASP A 73 11.71 22.39 -35.37
C ASP A 73 12.38 22.12 -36.76
N ARG A 74 13.32 21.15 -36.83
CA ARG A 74 13.96 20.71 -38.07
C ARG A 74 13.29 19.49 -38.70
N VAL A 75 12.42 18.82 -37.99
CA VAL A 75 11.73 17.61 -38.47
C VAL A 75 10.69 17.99 -39.53
N ALA A 76 10.88 17.50 -40.77
CA ALA A 76 9.96 17.80 -41.88
C ALA A 76 8.58 17.16 -41.71
N ARG A 77 8.51 15.99 -41.08
CA ARG A 77 7.26 15.23 -40.88
C ARG A 77 7.04 14.88 -39.39
N PRO A 78 6.72 15.87 -38.52
CA PRO A 78 6.65 15.65 -37.07
C PRO A 78 5.62 14.61 -36.63
N LEU A 79 4.47 14.49 -37.34
CA LEU A 79 3.43 13.52 -37.03
C LEU A 79 3.85 12.09 -37.38
N ILE A 80 4.70 11.87 -38.38
CA ILE A 80 5.31 10.57 -38.68
C ILE A 80 6.33 10.22 -37.59
N ALA A 81 7.19 11.17 -37.21
CA ALA A 81 8.13 10.96 -36.13
C ALA A 81 7.43 10.61 -34.80
N TYR A 82 6.35 11.31 -34.45
CA TYR A 82 5.50 10.97 -33.33
C TYR A 82 4.97 9.52 -33.41
N GLY A 83 4.42 9.11 -34.55
CA GLY A 83 3.93 7.75 -34.75
C GLY A 83 5.01 6.67 -34.58
N ILE A 84 6.24 6.94 -35.04
CA ILE A 84 7.39 6.04 -34.83
C ILE A 84 7.72 5.93 -33.33
N LEU A 85 7.73 7.05 -32.60
CA LEU A 85 7.97 7.03 -31.16
C LEU A 85 6.93 6.20 -30.41
N GLU A 86 5.64 6.37 -30.73
CA GLU A 86 4.55 5.58 -30.13
C GLU A 86 4.73 4.08 -30.42
N GLY A 87 5.12 3.73 -31.66
CA GLY A 87 5.42 2.34 -32.00
C GLY A 87 6.61 1.77 -31.22
N LEU A 88 7.68 2.56 -31.03
CA LEU A 88 8.83 2.16 -30.24
C LEU A 88 8.49 1.97 -28.76
N ILE A 89 7.64 2.84 -28.19
CA ILE A 89 7.15 2.68 -26.79
C ILE A 89 6.38 1.36 -26.65
N GLY A 90 5.46 1.07 -27.58
CA GLY A 90 4.68 -0.17 -27.55
C GLY A 90 5.55 -1.43 -27.69
N ILE A 91 6.53 -1.42 -28.60
CA ILE A 91 7.49 -2.52 -28.77
C ILE A 91 8.30 -2.72 -27.48
N TYR A 92 8.80 -1.62 -26.90
CA TYR A 92 9.58 -1.68 -25.66
C TYR A 92 8.76 -2.26 -24.51
N ALA A 93 7.50 -1.87 -24.38
CA ALA A 93 6.60 -2.38 -23.35
C ALA A 93 6.40 -3.91 -23.46
N VAL A 94 6.28 -4.44 -24.66
CA VAL A 94 6.20 -5.90 -24.89
C VAL A 94 7.51 -6.61 -24.53
N LEU A 95 8.63 -5.95 -24.70
CA LEU A 95 9.96 -6.50 -24.34
C LEU A 95 10.29 -6.34 -22.84
N PHE A 96 9.56 -5.53 -22.12
CA PHE A 96 9.87 -5.16 -20.73
C PHE A 96 9.98 -6.35 -19.77
N PRO A 97 9.13 -7.39 -19.82
CA PRO A 97 9.31 -8.59 -19.00
C PRO A 97 10.65 -9.30 -19.26
N ILE A 98 11.13 -9.31 -20.51
CA ILE A 98 12.44 -9.87 -20.86
C ILE A 98 13.55 -8.99 -20.28
N ILE A 99 13.36 -7.68 -20.29
CA ILE A 99 14.30 -6.70 -19.72
C ILE A 99 14.42 -6.91 -18.21
N ILE A 100 13.30 -7.09 -17.50
CA ILE A 100 13.29 -7.40 -16.05
C ILE A 100 14.12 -8.67 -15.78
N GLY A 101 13.98 -9.72 -16.58
CA GLY A 101 14.78 -10.94 -16.46
C GLY A 101 16.29 -10.73 -16.66
N VAL A 102 16.73 -9.58 -17.20
CA VAL A 102 18.16 -9.16 -17.27
C VAL A 102 18.52 -8.25 -16.09
N VAL A 103 17.59 -7.43 -15.62
CA VAL A 103 17.78 -6.50 -14.49
C VAL A 103 18.07 -7.27 -13.20
N GLU A 104 17.26 -8.29 -12.91
CA GLU A 104 17.34 -9.06 -11.67
C GLU A 104 18.72 -9.72 -11.47
N PRO A 105 19.30 -10.50 -12.42
CA PRO A 105 20.64 -11.06 -12.25
C PRO A 105 21.74 -10.01 -12.12
N LEU A 106 21.62 -8.86 -12.82
CA LEU A 106 22.59 -7.77 -12.67
C LEU A 106 22.53 -7.13 -11.29
N TYR A 107 21.30 -6.98 -10.75
CA TYR A 107 21.06 -6.44 -9.43
C TYR A 107 21.63 -7.36 -8.33
N LEU A 108 21.31 -8.64 -8.39
CA LEU A 108 21.83 -9.64 -7.46
C LEU A 108 23.34 -9.80 -7.55
N GLY A 109 23.88 -9.94 -8.76
CA GLY A 109 25.33 -10.09 -8.97
C GLY A 109 26.15 -8.90 -8.50
N PHE A 110 25.61 -7.66 -8.57
CA PHE A 110 26.27 -6.47 -8.01
C PHE A 110 26.30 -6.51 -6.48
N ALA A 111 25.19 -6.89 -5.85
CA ALA A 111 25.10 -6.99 -4.39
C ALA A 111 26.05 -8.07 -3.86
N GLU A 112 26.03 -9.26 -4.44
CA GLU A 112 26.88 -10.39 -4.03
C GLU A 112 28.38 -10.12 -4.22
N ALA A 113 28.76 -9.50 -5.35
CA ALA A 113 30.15 -9.31 -5.70
C ALA A 113 30.87 -8.24 -4.89
N LEU A 114 30.14 -7.20 -4.42
CA LEU A 114 30.75 -5.99 -3.85
C LEU A 114 30.36 -5.70 -2.41
N ASP A 115 29.32 -6.34 -1.88
CA ASP A 115 28.75 -6.04 -0.54
C ASP A 115 28.70 -4.52 -0.29
N PRO A 116 27.97 -3.75 -1.13
CA PRO A 116 28.09 -2.31 -1.18
C PRO A 116 27.42 -1.65 0.02
N SER A 117 27.96 -0.50 0.47
CA SER A 117 27.26 0.33 1.46
C SER A 117 25.88 0.75 0.94
N PRO A 118 24.89 1.04 1.82
CA PRO A 118 23.53 1.40 1.41
C PRO A 118 23.45 2.54 0.39
N MET A 119 24.30 3.56 0.52
CA MET A 119 24.35 4.69 -0.42
C MET A 119 24.87 4.28 -1.80
N VAL A 120 25.90 3.42 -1.86
CA VAL A 120 26.44 2.89 -3.12
C VAL A 120 25.40 2.00 -3.79
N PHE A 121 24.70 1.19 -3.02
CA PHE A 121 23.63 0.32 -3.51
C PHE A 121 22.44 1.11 -4.08
N ALA A 122 21.93 2.12 -3.34
CA ALA A 122 20.86 3.01 -3.82
C ALA A 122 21.28 3.77 -5.09
N THR A 123 22.56 4.20 -5.18
CA THR A 123 23.09 4.84 -6.40
C THR A 123 23.10 3.86 -7.58
N PHE A 124 23.50 2.62 -7.34
CA PHE A 124 23.48 1.57 -8.38
C PHE A 124 22.04 1.27 -8.82
N GLN A 125 21.09 1.13 -7.89
CA GLN A 125 19.65 0.98 -8.18
C GLN A 125 19.17 2.10 -9.11
N PHE A 126 19.44 3.37 -8.76
CA PHE A 126 19.04 4.51 -9.58
C PHE A 126 19.63 4.46 -11.00
N LEU A 127 20.91 4.13 -11.14
CA LEU A 127 21.55 4.02 -12.44
C LEU A 127 21.02 2.84 -13.26
N LEU A 128 20.77 1.70 -12.62
CA LEU A 128 20.22 0.52 -13.24
C LEU A 128 18.79 0.78 -13.73
N MET A 129 17.90 1.29 -12.85
CA MET A 129 16.53 1.66 -13.22
C MET A 129 16.53 2.72 -14.32
N GLY A 130 17.41 3.74 -14.19
CA GLY A 130 17.58 4.76 -15.21
C GLY A 130 17.96 4.17 -16.57
N LEU A 131 18.89 3.24 -16.62
CA LEU A 131 19.32 2.60 -17.87
C LEU A 131 18.17 1.96 -18.64
N PHE A 132 17.26 1.29 -17.91
CA PHE A 132 16.15 0.56 -18.53
C PHE A 132 14.87 1.41 -18.71
N LEU A 133 14.61 2.40 -17.86
CA LEU A 133 13.44 3.28 -18.02
C LEU A 133 13.70 4.44 -19.01
N LEU A 134 14.95 4.89 -19.16
CA LEU A 134 15.31 6.03 -20.00
C LEU A 134 14.85 5.88 -21.47
N PRO A 135 15.05 4.76 -22.19
CA PRO A 135 14.71 4.68 -23.61
C PRO A 135 13.23 4.93 -23.91
N PRO A 136 12.26 4.24 -23.29
CA PRO A 136 10.84 4.46 -23.58
C PRO A 136 10.36 5.82 -23.08
N THR A 137 10.81 6.27 -21.91
CA THR A 137 10.40 7.55 -21.35
C THR A 137 11.00 8.75 -22.09
N MET A 138 12.19 8.62 -22.68
CA MET A 138 12.69 9.61 -23.63
C MET A 138 11.82 9.71 -24.88
N CYS A 139 11.31 8.59 -25.41
CA CYS A 139 10.34 8.60 -26.50
C CYS A 139 9.07 9.33 -26.10
N MET A 140 8.53 9.05 -24.90
CA MET A 140 7.34 9.74 -24.37
C MET A 140 7.59 11.24 -24.21
N GLY A 141 8.71 11.66 -23.61
CA GLY A 141 9.08 13.07 -23.43
C GLY A 141 9.27 13.86 -24.73
N ALA A 142 9.60 13.16 -25.82
CA ALA A 142 9.79 13.76 -27.14
C ALA A 142 8.49 14.04 -27.89
N THR A 143 7.37 13.43 -27.50
CA THR A 143 6.08 13.53 -28.22
C THR A 143 5.51 14.94 -28.21
N LEU A 144 5.46 15.62 -27.05
CA LEU A 144 4.89 16.95 -26.91
C LEU A 144 5.60 18.02 -27.77
N PRO A 145 6.96 18.13 -27.80
CA PRO A 145 7.65 19.09 -28.68
C PRO A 145 7.38 18.86 -30.17
N LEU A 146 7.31 17.58 -30.63
CA LEU A 146 7.00 17.22 -32.01
C LEU A 146 5.58 17.64 -32.40
N LEU A 147 4.58 17.32 -31.56
CA LEU A 147 3.20 17.68 -31.80
C LEU A 147 2.97 19.20 -31.69
N ALA A 148 3.66 19.88 -30.78
CA ALA A 148 3.62 21.35 -30.70
C ALA A 148 4.13 21.99 -31.98
N ARG A 149 5.19 21.47 -32.61
CA ARG A 149 5.68 21.89 -33.93
C ARG A 149 4.64 21.69 -35.03
N PHE A 150 3.96 20.51 -35.03
CA PHE A 150 2.92 20.22 -36.03
C PHE A 150 1.67 21.09 -35.88
N ALA A 151 1.23 21.34 -34.65
CA ALA A 151 0.01 22.08 -34.33
C ALA A 151 0.12 23.61 -34.58
N SER A 152 1.35 24.14 -34.63
CA SER A 152 1.58 25.59 -34.76
C SER A 152 1.26 26.05 -36.19
N ILE A 153 0.18 26.85 -36.35
CA ILE A 153 -0.15 27.54 -37.63
C ILE A 153 0.26 29.01 -37.54
N THR A 154 0.00 29.65 -36.40
CA THR A 154 0.32 31.08 -36.15
C THR A 154 0.98 31.21 -34.78
N SER A 155 1.87 32.21 -34.64
CA SER A 155 2.49 32.52 -33.34
C SER A 155 1.50 33.06 -32.32
N ASP A 156 0.40 33.65 -32.77
CA ASP A 156 -0.59 34.31 -31.91
C ASP A 156 -1.49 33.31 -31.15
N GLU A 157 -1.58 32.08 -31.63
CA GLU A 157 -2.36 31.00 -31.02
C GLU A 157 -1.48 29.95 -30.28
N ALA A 158 -0.20 30.28 -30.06
CA ALA A 158 0.75 29.34 -29.43
C ALA A 158 0.29 28.86 -28.04
N GLY A 159 -0.25 29.76 -27.22
CA GLY A 159 -0.80 29.42 -25.91
C GLY A 159 -1.94 28.42 -26.00
N ARG A 160 -2.90 28.69 -26.90
CA ARG A 160 -4.06 27.81 -27.11
C ARG A 160 -3.66 26.44 -27.66
N SER A 161 -2.77 26.39 -28.64
CA SER A 161 -2.32 25.14 -29.26
C SER A 161 -1.61 24.23 -28.27
N VAL A 162 -0.63 24.77 -27.52
CA VAL A 162 0.12 24.01 -26.52
C VAL A 162 -0.76 23.66 -25.33
N GLY A 163 -1.60 24.60 -24.85
CA GLY A 163 -2.50 24.33 -23.74
C GLY A 163 -3.49 23.19 -24.04
N ARG A 164 -4.02 23.12 -25.28
CA ARG A 164 -4.87 22.01 -25.70
C ARG A 164 -4.12 20.68 -25.78
N LEU A 165 -2.90 20.66 -26.32
CA LEU A 165 -2.09 19.45 -26.39
C LEU A 165 -1.68 18.98 -24.99
N TYR A 166 -1.12 19.86 -24.18
CA TYR A 166 -0.72 19.56 -22.82
C TYR A 166 -1.91 19.06 -21.97
N GLY A 167 -3.03 19.81 -22.01
CA GLY A 167 -4.26 19.41 -21.32
C GLY A 167 -4.84 18.08 -21.84
N ALA A 168 -4.81 17.84 -23.18
CA ALA A 168 -5.26 16.58 -23.75
C ALA A 168 -4.43 15.39 -23.28
N ASN A 169 -3.11 15.51 -23.27
CA ASN A 169 -2.20 14.49 -22.79
C ASN A 169 -2.46 14.17 -21.29
N THR A 170 -2.57 15.23 -20.47
CA THR A 170 -2.81 15.05 -19.04
C THR A 170 -4.22 14.50 -18.74
N ILE A 171 -5.26 14.91 -19.50
CA ILE A 171 -6.59 14.30 -19.39
C ILE A 171 -6.53 12.82 -19.83
N GLY A 172 -5.71 12.50 -20.85
CA GLY A 172 -5.40 11.12 -21.21
C GLY A 172 -4.77 10.36 -20.05
N ALA A 173 -3.80 10.98 -19.38
CA ALA A 173 -3.18 10.44 -18.17
C ALA A 173 -4.20 10.12 -17.06
N VAL A 174 -5.16 11.03 -16.80
CA VAL A 174 -6.29 10.80 -15.88
C VAL A 174 -7.09 9.55 -16.26
N VAL A 175 -7.43 9.42 -17.56
CA VAL A 175 -8.14 8.23 -18.08
C VAL A 175 -7.27 6.99 -17.92
N GLY A 176 -5.96 7.08 -18.19
CA GLY A 176 -5.00 5.97 -18.02
C GLY A 176 -4.92 5.47 -16.58
N VAL A 177 -4.77 6.38 -15.60
CA VAL A 177 -4.76 6.02 -14.17
C VAL A 177 -6.08 5.38 -13.73
N GLY A 178 -7.21 5.98 -14.13
CA GLY A 178 -8.54 5.43 -13.83
C GLY A 178 -8.74 4.04 -14.43
N LEU A 179 -8.37 3.84 -15.70
CA LEU A 179 -8.44 2.54 -16.33
C LEU A 179 -7.48 1.53 -15.72
N ALA A 180 -6.22 1.91 -15.46
CA ALA A 180 -5.23 1.01 -14.86
C ALA A 180 -5.67 0.56 -13.47
N GLY A 181 -5.98 1.50 -12.58
CA GLY A 181 -6.24 1.21 -11.17
C GLY A 181 -7.60 0.57 -10.91
N PHE A 182 -8.65 0.90 -11.69
CA PHE A 182 -10.01 0.42 -11.42
C PHE A 182 -10.51 -0.67 -12.36
N VAL A 183 -9.84 -0.91 -13.50
CA VAL A 183 -10.37 -1.83 -14.53
C VAL A 183 -9.31 -2.82 -15.02
N LEU A 184 -8.18 -2.32 -15.55
CA LEU A 184 -7.25 -3.18 -16.28
C LEU A 184 -6.47 -4.09 -15.34
N LEU A 185 -5.83 -3.54 -14.31
CA LEU A 185 -5.06 -4.32 -13.34
C LEU A 185 -5.95 -5.28 -12.53
N PRO A 186 -7.09 -4.84 -11.95
CA PRO A 186 -7.96 -5.73 -11.20
C PRO A 186 -8.54 -6.90 -12.01
N GLN A 187 -8.81 -6.69 -13.31
CA GLN A 187 -9.50 -7.69 -14.14
C GLN A 187 -8.56 -8.49 -15.05
N LEU A 188 -7.45 -7.91 -15.48
CA LEU A 188 -6.59 -8.50 -16.51
C LEU A 188 -5.18 -8.83 -16.01
N GLY A 189 -4.77 -8.31 -14.84
CA GLY A 189 -3.41 -8.44 -14.31
C GLY A 189 -2.36 -7.63 -15.11
N LEU A 190 -1.09 -7.76 -14.70
CA LEU A 190 0.01 -6.98 -15.25
C LEU A 190 0.32 -7.35 -16.72
N SER A 191 0.43 -8.64 -17.02
CA SER A 191 0.84 -9.13 -18.34
C SER A 191 -0.18 -8.78 -19.42
N THR A 192 -1.47 -9.09 -19.21
CA THR A 192 -2.51 -8.80 -20.19
C THR A 192 -2.71 -7.30 -20.37
N THR A 193 -2.66 -6.52 -19.29
CA THR A 193 -2.73 -5.05 -19.35
C THR A 193 -1.59 -4.47 -20.19
N THR A 194 -0.37 -5.02 -20.08
CA THR A 194 0.77 -4.64 -20.92
C THR A 194 0.47 -4.86 -22.41
N TRP A 195 -0.06 -6.04 -22.79
CA TRP A 195 -0.40 -6.34 -24.17
C TRP A 195 -1.52 -5.45 -24.73
N VAL A 196 -2.57 -5.21 -23.95
CA VAL A 196 -3.69 -4.34 -24.34
C VAL A 196 -3.18 -2.91 -24.58
N THR A 197 -2.34 -2.40 -23.70
CA THR A 197 -1.77 -1.05 -23.79
C THR A 197 -0.83 -0.92 -24.98
N ALA A 198 0.00 -1.95 -25.26
CA ALA A 198 0.87 -2.01 -26.42
C ALA A 198 0.06 -2.04 -27.74
N GLY A 199 -1.07 -2.73 -27.76
CA GLY A 199 -2.04 -2.67 -28.84
C GLY A 199 -2.55 -1.25 -29.09
N GLY A 200 -2.82 -0.49 -28.02
CA GLY A 200 -3.16 0.93 -28.08
C GLY A 200 -2.08 1.78 -28.75
N ASN A 201 -0.81 1.58 -28.39
CA ASN A 201 0.31 2.29 -29.04
C ASN A 201 0.48 1.88 -30.52
N LEU A 202 0.24 0.63 -30.86
CA LEU A 202 0.25 0.21 -32.27
C LEU A 202 -0.85 0.92 -33.09
N VAL A 203 -2.04 1.06 -32.54
CA VAL A 203 -3.13 1.84 -33.17
C VAL A 203 -2.73 3.30 -33.31
N LEU A 204 -2.14 3.93 -32.26
CA LEU A 204 -1.59 5.29 -32.34
C LEU A 204 -0.55 5.42 -33.44
N CYS A 205 0.41 4.50 -33.51
CA CYS A 205 1.43 4.45 -34.53
C CYS A 205 0.81 4.44 -35.94
N ILE A 206 -0.09 3.51 -36.25
CA ILE A 206 -0.74 3.39 -37.53
C ILE A 206 -1.54 4.64 -37.90
N LEU A 207 -2.31 5.19 -36.97
CA LEU A 207 -3.10 6.41 -37.18
C LEU A 207 -2.22 7.62 -37.45
N ALA A 208 -1.15 7.80 -36.65
CA ALA A 208 -0.20 8.91 -36.82
C ALA A 208 0.58 8.82 -38.13
N LEU A 209 1.03 7.64 -38.54
CA LEU A 209 1.69 7.41 -39.82
C LEU A 209 0.75 7.68 -41.01
N THR A 210 -0.49 7.22 -40.93
CA THR A 210 -1.49 7.44 -42.02
C THR A 210 -1.92 8.89 -42.15
N LEU A 211 -2.10 9.59 -41.00
CA LEU A 211 -2.44 11.02 -41.03
C LEU A 211 -1.23 11.86 -41.43
N GLY A 212 -0.03 11.51 -40.95
CA GLY A 212 1.23 12.22 -41.25
C GLY A 212 1.61 12.13 -42.73
N SER A 213 1.40 10.96 -43.35
CA SER A 213 1.63 10.79 -44.81
C SER A 213 0.70 11.66 -45.66
N LYS A 214 -0.55 11.86 -45.22
CA LYS A 214 -1.53 12.71 -45.92
C LYS A 214 -1.34 14.21 -45.66
N ALA A 215 -0.77 14.60 -44.52
CA ALA A 215 -0.57 16.00 -44.13
C ALA A 215 0.58 16.67 -44.86
N GLY A 216 1.52 15.89 -45.42
CA GLY A 216 2.69 16.38 -46.13
C GLY A 216 3.82 16.87 -45.26
N GLU A 217 4.83 17.49 -45.86
CA GLU A 217 6.00 18.07 -45.21
C GLU A 217 5.72 19.49 -44.71
N LEU A 218 6.26 19.80 -43.54
CA LEU A 218 6.26 21.18 -43.04
C LEU A 218 7.47 21.93 -43.62
N PRO A 219 7.31 23.20 -44.02
CA PRO A 219 8.42 24.02 -44.47
C PRO A 219 9.44 24.20 -43.33
N PRO A 220 10.75 24.36 -43.70
CA PRO A 220 11.76 24.78 -42.75
C PRO A 220 11.32 26.04 -42.03
N THR A 221 11.59 26.14 -40.74
CA THR A 221 11.26 27.35 -39.98
C THR A 221 12.29 28.43 -40.19
N GLU A 222 11.81 29.69 -40.32
CA GLU A 222 12.70 30.89 -40.40
C GLU A 222 13.66 31.04 -39.20
N ALA A 223 13.56 30.23 -38.18
CA ALA A 223 14.49 30.20 -37.05
C ALA A 223 15.95 29.84 -37.48
N ASP A 224 16.12 29.09 -38.58
CA ASP A 224 17.44 28.81 -39.12
C ASP A 224 18.01 30.01 -39.91
N SER A 225 17.18 30.90 -40.49
CA SER A 225 17.60 32.13 -41.15
C SER A 225 17.92 33.27 -40.15
N ALA A 226 17.20 33.36 -39.05
CA ALA A 226 17.45 34.37 -38.01
C ALA A 226 18.66 34.08 -37.14
N ALA A 227 19.13 32.82 -37.07
CA ALA A 227 20.39 32.44 -36.43
C ALA A 227 21.59 32.83 -37.33
N ALA A 228 21.41 32.96 -38.66
CA ALA A 228 22.40 33.43 -39.60
C ALA A 228 22.54 34.98 -39.59
N ASP A 229 21.47 35.73 -39.23
CA ASP A 229 21.52 37.19 -39.05
C ASP A 229 21.91 37.50 -37.58
N GLY A 230 23.21 37.35 -37.29
CA GLY A 230 23.82 37.62 -36.01
C GLY A 230 23.60 39.02 -35.49
N GLY A 231 22.76 39.17 -34.44
CA GLY A 231 22.76 40.47 -33.79
C GLY A 231 21.72 40.78 -32.69
N ALA A 232 20.59 40.13 -32.64
CA ALA A 232 19.63 40.42 -31.59
C ALA A 232 19.98 39.73 -30.27
N LYS A 233 20.50 40.47 -29.27
CA LYS A 233 20.78 39.94 -27.91
C LYS A 233 19.47 39.33 -27.33
N ALA A 234 19.57 38.11 -26.84
CA ALA A 234 18.43 37.45 -26.14
C ALA A 234 17.90 38.37 -25.04
N PRO A 235 16.56 38.57 -24.92
CA PRO A 235 16.03 39.46 -23.90
C PRO A 235 16.41 38.96 -22.51
N PRO A 236 16.67 39.88 -21.56
CA PRO A 236 17.16 39.56 -20.21
C PRO A 236 16.22 38.66 -19.43
N TRP A 237 14.92 38.69 -19.68
CA TRP A 237 13.90 37.90 -19.01
C TRP A 237 13.82 36.44 -19.51
N LEU A 238 14.52 36.07 -20.61
CA LEU A 238 14.45 34.70 -21.16
C LEU A 238 14.98 33.67 -20.18
N LYS A 239 16.02 34.01 -19.42
CA LYS A 239 16.57 33.12 -18.36
C LYS A 239 15.56 32.87 -17.23
N SER A 240 14.67 33.84 -16.97
CA SER A 240 13.63 33.71 -15.94
C SER A 240 12.60 32.62 -16.30
N LEU A 241 12.37 32.33 -17.58
CA LEU A 241 11.42 31.28 -18.00
C LEU A 241 11.89 29.89 -17.58
N ALA A 242 13.18 29.58 -17.74
CA ALA A 242 13.74 28.30 -17.31
C ALA A 242 13.66 28.14 -15.78
N ALA A 243 14.01 29.20 -15.03
CA ALA A 243 13.90 29.19 -13.57
C ALA A 243 12.45 29.04 -13.10
N LEU A 244 11.49 29.72 -13.75
CA LEU A 244 10.07 29.60 -13.42
C LEU A 244 9.52 28.21 -13.76
N ALA A 245 9.92 27.63 -14.90
CA ALA A 245 9.53 26.27 -15.25
C ALA A 245 10.07 25.25 -14.23
N PHE A 246 11.36 25.39 -13.85
CA PHE A 246 12.02 24.55 -12.85
C PHE A 246 11.31 24.66 -11.48
N LEU A 247 11.07 25.88 -10.98
CA LEU A 247 10.40 26.08 -9.70
C LEU A 247 8.95 25.59 -9.71
N ALA A 248 8.24 25.72 -10.83
CA ALA A 248 6.89 25.19 -10.96
C ALA A 248 6.86 23.65 -10.85
N GLY A 249 7.80 22.95 -11.50
CA GLY A 249 7.95 21.51 -11.36
C GLY A 249 8.37 21.09 -9.95
N LEU A 250 9.37 21.79 -9.38
CA LEU A 250 9.88 21.55 -8.04
C LEU A 250 8.78 21.65 -6.99
N SER A 251 8.05 22.78 -6.98
CA SER A 251 6.98 22.98 -6.00
C SER A 251 5.81 22.02 -6.20
N SER A 252 5.48 21.69 -7.46
CA SER A 252 4.36 20.79 -7.79
C SER A 252 4.57 19.40 -7.20
N LEU A 253 5.76 18.83 -7.35
CA LEU A 253 6.06 17.48 -6.82
C LEU A 253 6.24 17.47 -5.29
N VAL A 254 6.73 18.57 -4.67
CA VAL A 254 6.73 18.67 -3.21
C VAL A 254 5.30 18.69 -2.66
N TYR A 255 4.36 19.41 -3.31
CA TYR A 255 2.94 19.37 -2.94
C TYR A 255 2.34 17.99 -3.14
N GLU A 256 2.60 17.37 -4.29
CA GLU A 256 2.07 16.05 -4.63
C GLU A 256 2.44 15.03 -3.56
N VAL A 257 3.73 14.90 -3.24
CA VAL A 257 4.23 13.98 -2.22
C VAL A 257 3.61 14.27 -0.84
N ALA A 258 3.50 15.56 -0.45
CA ALA A 258 2.89 15.96 0.81
C ALA A 258 1.40 15.61 0.87
N TRP A 259 0.65 15.85 -0.21
CA TRP A 259 -0.80 15.55 -0.25
C TRP A 259 -1.07 14.06 -0.38
N PHE A 260 -0.21 13.28 -1.03
CA PHE A 260 -0.31 11.82 -1.00
C PHE A 260 -0.23 11.30 0.44
N ARG A 261 0.75 11.76 1.22
CA ARG A 261 0.88 11.40 2.63
C ARG A 261 -0.37 11.79 3.44
N LEU A 262 -0.88 13.00 3.26
CA LEU A 262 -2.11 13.48 3.91
C LEU A 262 -3.32 12.61 3.55
N MET A 263 -3.47 12.27 2.26
CA MET A 263 -4.63 11.51 1.78
C MET A 263 -4.59 10.04 2.19
N VAL A 264 -3.41 9.43 2.37
CA VAL A 264 -3.28 8.07 2.92
C VAL A 264 -3.91 7.99 4.32
N LEU A 265 -3.73 9.01 5.17
CA LEU A 265 -4.38 9.09 6.49
C LEU A 265 -5.91 9.24 6.41
N THR A 266 -6.43 9.76 5.31
CA THR A 266 -7.86 10.04 5.15
C THR A 266 -8.60 8.96 4.35
N LEU A 267 -7.98 8.42 3.29
CA LEU A 267 -8.60 7.51 2.33
C LEU A 267 -8.09 6.07 2.44
N GLY A 268 -6.99 5.87 3.19
CA GLY A 268 -6.28 4.60 3.32
C GLY A 268 -5.13 4.42 2.33
N GLY A 269 -4.34 3.34 2.51
CA GLY A 269 -3.14 3.01 1.73
C GLY A 269 -3.36 1.99 0.61
N SER A 270 -4.59 1.78 0.13
CA SER A 270 -4.87 0.81 -0.94
C SER A 270 -4.47 1.31 -2.33
N ALA A 271 -4.29 0.39 -3.29
CA ALA A 271 -4.03 0.72 -4.70
C ALA A 271 -5.13 1.61 -5.32
N TYR A 272 -6.38 1.43 -4.91
CA TYR A 272 -7.49 2.29 -5.32
C TYR A 272 -7.38 3.71 -4.76
N ALA A 273 -7.00 3.84 -3.48
CA ALA A 273 -6.80 5.16 -2.87
C ALA A 273 -5.67 5.92 -3.56
N PHE A 274 -4.55 5.26 -3.85
CA PHE A 274 -3.45 5.82 -4.63
C PHE A 274 -3.91 6.30 -6.01
N SER A 275 -4.61 5.46 -6.76
CA SER A 275 -5.16 5.80 -8.09
C SER A 275 -6.15 6.98 -8.01
N THR A 276 -6.99 7.04 -6.96
CA THR A 276 -7.95 8.14 -6.72
C THR A 276 -7.23 9.47 -6.48
N MET A 277 -6.17 9.47 -5.66
CA MET A 277 -5.37 10.67 -5.37
C MET A 277 -4.67 11.19 -6.62
N LEU A 278 -4.01 10.30 -7.37
CA LEU A 278 -3.32 10.65 -8.61
C LEU A 278 -4.30 11.18 -9.67
N LEU A 279 -5.49 10.56 -9.80
CA LEU A 279 -6.56 11.01 -10.67
C LEU A 279 -7.00 12.44 -10.32
N ALA A 280 -7.23 12.72 -9.03
CA ALA A 280 -7.64 14.05 -8.57
C ALA A 280 -6.59 15.13 -8.89
N PHE A 281 -5.30 14.84 -8.65
CA PHE A 281 -4.20 15.75 -8.92
C PHE A 281 -4.03 16.02 -10.42
N LEU A 282 -3.94 14.95 -11.22
CA LEU A 282 -3.78 15.06 -12.68
C LEU A 282 -4.99 15.72 -13.36
N LEU A 283 -6.20 15.50 -12.86
CA LEU A 283 -7.41 16.18 -13.38
C LEU A 283 -7.29 17.69 -13.24
N GLY A 284 -6.80 18.18 -12.08
CA GLY A 284 -6.50 19.60 -11.87
C GLY A 284 -5.48 20.12 -12.88
N ILE A 285 -4.34 19.43 -13.02
CA ILE A 285 -3.28 19.80 -13.97
C ILE A 285 -3.83 19.82 -15.41
N GLY A 286 -4.58 18.80 -15.82
CA GLY A 286 -5.15 18.70 -17.17
C GLY A 286 -6.15 19.82 -17.52
N LEU A 287 -7.12 20.04 -16.62
CA LEU A 287 -8.12 21.11 -16.80
C LEU A 287 -7.48 22.50 -16.79
N GLY A 288 -6.53 22.75 -15.89
CA GLY A 288 -5.77 23.99 -15.82
C GLY A 288 -4.97 24.24 -17.11
N GLY A 289 -4.28 23.22 -17.60
CA GLY A 289 -3.54 23.27 -18.85
C GLY A 289 -4.43 23.57 -20.06
N TRP A 290 -5.56 22.87 -20.17
CA TRP A 290 -6.53 23.06 -21.26
C TRP A 290 -7.13 24.48 -21.29
N GLY A 291 -7.51 25.00 -20.12
CA GLY A 291 -8.19 26.32 -20.00
C GLY A 291 -7.27 27.52 -20.18
N SER A 292 -6.01 27.43 -19.76
CA SER A 292 -5.10 28.57 -19.61
C SER A 292 -4.59 29.16 -20.93
N GLY A 293 -4.57 28.37 -21.99
CA GLY A 293 -4.02 28.81 -23.27
C GLY A 293 -4.69 30.09 -23.84
N ARG A 294 -6.02 30.18 -23.71
CA ARG A 294 -6.77 31.38 -24.13
C ARG A 294 -6.43 32.60 -23.25
N ILE A 295 -6.18 32.39 -21.96
CA ILE A 295 -5.77 33.46 -21.01
C ILE A 295 -4.39 33.94 -21.39
N ALA A 296 -3.46 33.03 -21.71
CA ALA A 296 -2.11 33.36 -22.15
C ALA A 296 -2.08 34.19 -23.43
N ASP A 297 -2.83 33.78 -24.46
CA ASP A 297 -2.90 34.53 -25.75
C ASP A 297 -3.53 35.92 -25.59
N ARG A 298 -4.60 36.05 -24.77
CA ARG A 298 -5.20 37.37 -24.44
C ARG A 298 -4.24 38.27 -23.66
N ALA A 299 -3.49 37.72 -22.73
CA ALA A 299 -2.51 38.47 -21.96
C ALA A 299 -1.36 38.95 -22.84
N TRP A 300 -0.93 38.16 -23.81
CA TRP A 300 0.05 38.54 -24.80
C TRP A 300 -0.46 39.66 -25.71
N ALA A 301 -1.67 39.52 -26.25
CA ALA A 301 -2.28 40.52 -27.11
C ALA A 301 -2.42 41.92 -26.43
N ARG A 302 -2.65 41.92 -25.08
CA ARG A 302 -2.83 43.16 -24.30
C ARG A 302 -1.52 43.81 -23.84
N GLY A 303 -0.48 43.03 -23.60
CA GLY A 303 0.73 43.49 -22.92
C GLY A 303 2.01 42.78 -23.29
N GLY A 304 2.03 41.99 -24.36
CA GLY A 304 3.19 41.21 -24.77
C GLY A 304 3.70 40.31 -23.66
N ALA A 305 5.01 40.10 -23.59
CA ALA A 305 5.64 39.28 -22.57
C ALA A 305 5.33 39.78 -21.12
N SER A 306 5.27 41.12 -20.93
CA SER A 306 4.92 41.67 -19.61
C SER A 306 3.50 41.30 -19.16
N GLY A 307 2.55 41.24 -20.07
CA GLY A 307 1.17 40.79 -19.82
C GLY A 307 1.13 39.33 -19.37
N VAL A 308 1.88 38.45 -20.02
CA VAL A 308 1.98 37.03 -19.69
C VAL A 308 2.66 36.81 -18.31
N PHE A 309 3.77 37.51 -18.02
CA PHE A 309 4.40 37.41 -16.70
C PHE A 309 3.49 37.88 -15.56
N LYS A 310 2.59 38.85 -15.78
CA LYS A 310 1.57 39.22 -14.78
C LYS A 310 0.60 38.04 -14.49
N VAL A 311 0.22 37.29 -15.51
CA VAL A 311 -0.60 36.08 -15.32
C VAL A 311 0.16 35.04 -14.52
N ILE A 312 1.46 34.83 -14.79
CA ILE A 312 2.30 33.90 -14.01
C ILE A 312 2.37 34.35 -12.54
N VAL A 313 2.54 35.64 -12.25
CA VAL A 313 2.47 36.19 -10.87
C VAL A 313 1.15 35.78 -10.19
N GLY A 314 0.03 35.96 -10.89
CA GLY A 314 -1.30 35.61 -10.37
C GLY A 314 -1.46 34.10 -10.12
N LEU A 315 -0.97 33.26 -11.05
CA LEU A 315 -1.04 31.79 -10.93
C LEU A 315 -0.19 31.30 -9.75
N GLN A 316 1.08 31.71 -9.65
CA GLN A 316 1.96 31.27 -8.57
C GLN A 316 1.51 31.78 -7.19
N ALA A 317 1.01 33.00 -7.11
CA ALA A 317 0.38 33.52 -5.89
C ALA A 317 -0.90 32.75 -5.55
N GLY A 318 -1.70 32.42 -6.55
CA GLY A 318 -2.92 31.61 -6.37
C GLY A 318 -2.63 30.21 -5.85
N VAL A 319 -1.61 29.52 -6.41
CA VAL A 319 -1.15 28.21 -5.90
C VAL A 319 -0.76 28.35 -4.42
N ALA A 320 0.10 29.33 -4.10
CA ALA A 320 0.56 29.55 -2.73
C ALA A 320 -0.60 29.82 -1.75
N LEU A 321 -1.55 30.66 -2.13
CA LEU A 321 -2.69 31.04 -1.28
C LEU A 321 -3.68 29.88 -1.10
N THR A 322 -3.99 29.14 -2.16
CA THR A 322 -4.92 28.01 -2.08
C THR A 322 -4.31 26.87 -1.26
N ALA A 323 -3.05 26.50 -1.50
CA ALA A 323 -2.38 25.45 -0.74
C ALA A 323 -2.23 25.81 0.74
N TRP A 324 -1.82 27.06 1.03
CA TRP A 324 -1.71 27.54 2.42
C TRP A 324 -3.08 27.65 3.11
N GLY A 325 -4.11 28.12 2.39
CA GLY A 325 -5.49 28.22 2.93
C GLY A 325 -6.08 26.87 3.26
N LEU A 326 -5.92 25.89 2.38
CA LEU A 326 -6.42 24.52 2.57
C LEU A 326 -5.72 23.80 3.73
N MET A 327 -4.47 24.14 4.06
CA MET A 327 -3.76 23.55 5.19
C MET A 327 -4.47 23.74 6.54
N TRP A 328 -5.32 24.78 6.66
CA TRP A 328 -6.13 25.04 7.86
C TRP A 328 -7.34 24.10 7.98
N THR A 329 -7.65 23.35 6.94
CA THR A 329 -8.74 22.37 6.93
C THR A 329 -8.27 20.92 7.10
N TYR A 330 -6.96 20.66 7.21
CA TYR A 330 -6.45 19.29 7.24
C TYR A 330 -6.98 18.51 8.44
N ASN A 331 -7.05 19.15 9.61
CA ASN A 331 -7.57 18.53 10.82
C ASN A 331 -9.06 18.17 10.76
N GLU A 332 -9.79 18.71 9.78
CA GLU A 332 -11.21 18.42 9.54
C GLU A 332 -11.44 17.28 8.52
N LEU A 333 -10.37 16.75 7.92
CA LEU A 333 -10.49 15.72 6.89
C LEU A 333 -11.08 14.40 7.39
N PRO A 334 -10.70 13.86 8.57
CA PRO A 334 -11.34 12.67 9.12
C PRO A 334 -12.84 12.88 9.33
N ILE A 335 -13.25 14.05 9.84
CA ILE A 335 -14.66 14.40 10.05
C ILE A 335 -15.39 14.50 8.70
N PHE A 336 -14.77 15.14 7.71
CA PHE A 336 -15.34 15.23 6.38
C PHE A 336 -15.51 13.86 5.72
N PHE A 337 -14.55 12.95 5.93
CA PHE A 337 -14.67 11.56 5.48
C PHE A 337 -15.85 10.85 6.12
N VAL A 338 -16.00 10.92 7.45
CA VAL A 338 -17.10 10.30 8.19
C VAL A 338 -18.47 10.86 7.74
N GLN A 339 -18.58 12.18 7.56
CA GLN A 339 -19.81 12.82 7.05
C GLN A 339 -20.13 12.38 5.61
N MET A 340 -19.12 12.24 4.77
CA MET A 340 -19.27 11.70 3.42
C MET A 340 -19.75 10.25 3.47
N TYR A 341 -19.13 9.42 4.32
CA TYR A 341 -19.49 8.03 4.50
C TYR A 341 -20.94 7.88 5.01
N SER A 342 -21.32 8.65 6.03
CA SER A 342 -22.71 8.71 6.54
C SER A 342 -23.72 9.02 5.44
N ALA A 343 -23.39 9.92 4.52
CA ALA A 343 -24.29 10.31 3.43
C ALA A 343 -24.47 9.21 2.36
N ILE A 344 -23.56 8.24 2.27
CA ILE A 344 -23.53 7.21 1.22
C ILE A 344 -23.53 5.78 1.77
N SER A 345 -23.62 5.57 3.08
CA SER A 345 -23.56 4.25 3.75
C SER A 345 -24.56 3.24 3.21
N GLY A 346 -25.72 3.71 2.69
CA GLY A 346 -26.71 2.85 2.02
C GLY A 346 -26.38 2.49 0.55
N SER A 347 -25.24 2.91 0.00
CA SER A 347 -24.86 2.75 -1.41
C SER A 347 -23.36 2.50 -1.54
N PRO A 348 -22.88 1.27 -1.30
CA PRO A 348 -21.44 0.94 -1.30
C PRO A 348 -20.73 1.34 -2.61
N GLU A 349 -21.44 1.30 -3.75
CA GLU A 349 -20.93 1.71 -5.06
C GLU A 349 -20.52 3.18 -5.13
N LEU A 350 -20.99 4.03 -4.21
CA LEU A 350 -20.63 5.43 -4.13
C LEU A 350 -19.38 5.71 -3.28
N LEU A 351 -18.80 4.69 -2.64
CA LEU A 351 -17.63 4.86 -1.76
C LEU A 351 -16.43 5.45 -2.51
N TRP A 352 -16.08 4.89 -3.67
CA TRP A 352 -14.94 5.38 -4.46
C TRP A 352 -15.20 6.76 -5.09
N PRO A 353 -16.36 7.05 -5.70
CA PRO A 353 -16.73 8.42 -6.05
C PRO A 353 -16.69 9.40 -4.88
N GLY A 354 -17.11 9.00 -3.69
CA GLY A 354 -17.01 9.81 -2.47
C GLY A 354 -15.57 10.08 -2.05
N LYS A 355 -14.73 9.06 -2.00
CA LYS A 355 -13.27 9.21 -1.75
C LYS A 355 -12.61 10.14 -2.78
N LEU A 356 -12.98 10.02 -4.07
CA LEU A 356 -12.52 10.94 -5.11
C LEU A 356 -12.97 12.37 -4.84
N PHE A 357 -14.21 12.57 -4.40
CA PHE A 357 -14.71 13.90 -4.06
C PHE A 357 -13.90 14.56 -2.93
N VAL A 358 -13.56 13.80 -1.86
CA VAL A 358 -12.69 14.27 -0.78
C VAL A 358 -11.32 14.70 -1.31
N ALA A 359 -10.68 13.86 -2.15
CA ALA A 359 -9.39 14.19 -2.76
C ALA A 359 -9.46 15.44 -3.65
N LEU A 360 -10.54 15.58 -4.45
CA LEU A 360 -10.76 16.75 -5.30
C LEU A 360 -10.90 18.04 -4.49
N CYS A 361 -11.55 18.04 -3.34
CA CYS A 361 -11.69 19.22 -2.49
C CYS A 361 -10.35 19.82 -2.08
N ILE A 362 -9.35 18.97 -1.82
CA ILE A 362 -8.01 19.40 -1.38
C ILE A 362 -7.07 19.64 -2.56
N MET A 363 -7.02 18.73 -3.51
CA MET A 363 -5.97 18.71 -4.53
C MET A 363 -6.33 19.52 -5.78
N LEU A 364 -7.61 19.54 -6.20
CA LEU A 364 -8.03 20.16 -7.45
C LEU A 364 -7.78 21.68 -7.52
N PRO A 365 -8.10 22.52 -6.49
CA PRO A 365 -7.95 23.97 -6.61
C PRO A 365 -6.49 24.42 -6.87
N PRO A 366 -5.48 23.99 -6.10
CA PRO A 366 -4.09 24.35 -6.40
C PRO A 366 -3.56 23.64 -7.66
N ALA A 367 -3.91 22.39 -7.93
CA ALA A 367 -3.45 21.65 -9.11
C ALA A 367 -3.94 22.31 -10.42
N LEU A 368 -5.14 22.83 -10.45
CA LEU A 368 -5.69 23.59 -11.60
C LEU A 368 -4.83 24.81 -11.93
N LEU A 369 -4.37 25.56 -10.92
CA LEU A 369 -3.50 26.72 -11.09
C LEU A 369 -2.07 26.30 -11.49
N MET A 370 -1.56 25.18 -10.97
CA MET A 370 -0.27 24.59 -11.37
C MET A 370 -0.30 24.21 -12.85
N GLY A 371 -1.32 23.46 -13.29
CA GLY A 371 -1.48 23.04 -14.68
C GLY A 371 -1.60 24.20 -15.65
N ALA A 372 -2.21 25.32 -15.21
CA ALA A 372 -2.29 26.53 -16.01
C ALA A 372 -0.94 27.20 -16.26
N SER A 373 0.08 26.95 -15.43
CA SER A 373 1.37 27.65 -15.49
C SER A 373 2.18 27.30 -16.73
N PHE A 374 2.23 26.01 -17.14
CA PHE A 374 3.07 25.57 -18.26
C PHE A 374 2.68 26.18 -19.62
N PRO A 375 1.42 26.18 -20.09
CA PRO A 375 1.04 26.82 -21.35
C PRO A 375 1.28 28.34 -21.34
N VAL A 376 1.15 28.99 -20.19
CA VAL A 376 1.41 30.42 -20.03
C VAL A 376 2.91 30.70 -20.18
N LEU A 377 3.80 29.88 -19.59
CA LEU A 377 5.24 29.99 -19.77
C LEU A 377 5.65 29.76 -21.23
N VAL A 378 5.07 28.77 -21.89
CA VAL A 378 5.34 28.49 -23.32
C VAL A 378 4.92 29.69 -24.18
N ARG A 379 3.77 30.34 -23.89
CA ARG A 379 3.35 31.54 -24.64
C ARG A 379 4.35 32.69 -24.51
N ALA A 380 4.97 32.89 -23.36
CA ALA A 380 6.03 33.89 -23.19
C ALA A 380 7.29 33.54 -23.99
N ALA A 381 7.60 32.28 -24.19
CA ALA A 381 8.75 31.78 -24.95
C ALA A 381 8.53 31.79 -26.46
N ALA A 382 7.26 31.72 -26.91
CA ALA A 382 6.88 31.63 -28.32
C ALA A 382 7.09 32.98 -29.06
N ARG A 383 8.06 33.05 -29.97
CA ARG A 383 8.39 34.26 -30.79
C ARG A 383 8.11 34.06 -32.25
N SER A 384 7.98 32.82 -32.69
CA SER A 384 7.75 32.39 -34.06
C SER A 384 6.84 31.18 -34.08
N THR A 385 6.54 30.64 -35.25
CA THR A 385 5.84 29.38 -35.40
C THR A 385 6.67 28.16 -35.00
N ALA A 386 7.98 28.33 -34.74
CA ALA A 386 8.87 27.29 -34.24
C ALA A 386 8.65 27.07 -32.75
N LEU A 387 7.67 26.24 -32.37
CA LEU A 387 7.30 25.98 -30.98
C LEU A 387 8.00 24.74 -30.38
N GLY A 388 8.53 23.84 -31.21
CA GLY A 388 9.15 22.60 -30.71
C GLY A 388 10.31 22.91 -29.75
N GLY A 389 11.21 23.84 -30.11
CA GLY A 389 12.35 24.23 -29.29
C GLY A 389 11.98 24.86 -27.95
N PRO A 390 11.15 25.90 -27.90
CA PRO A 390 10.66 26.49 -26.66
C PRO A 390 9.92 25.50 -25.75
N VAL A 391 9.00 24.70 -26.30
CA VAL A 391 8.23 23.71 -25.56
C VAL A 391 9.16 22.66 -24.95
N GLY A 392 10.04 22.04 -25.73
CA GLY A 392 10.92 21.00 -25.22
C GLY A 392 11.89 21.49 -24.14
N ARG A 393 12.43 22.71 -24.26
CA ARG A 393 13.28 23.30 -23.22
C ARG A 393 12.55 23.59 -21.93
N LEU A 394 11.35 24.18 -22.01
CA LEU A 394 10.57 24.50 -20.81
C LEU A 394 10.02 23.22 -20.16
N TYR A 395 9.60 22.23 -20.96
CA TYR A 395 9.20 20.92 -20.49
C TYR A 395 10.36 20.22 -19.77
N GLY A 396 11.55 20.18 -20.36
CA GLY A 396 12.72 19.60 -19.73
C GLY A 396 13.12 20.28 -18.41
N TRP A 397 13.07 21.65 -18.33
CA TRP A 397 13.33 22.34 -17.06
C TRP A 397 12.24 22.12 -16.02
N ASN A 398 10.96 22.06 -16.40
CA ASN A 398 9.86 21.73 -15.50
C ASN A 398 10.02 20.31 -14.92
N THR A 399 10.30 19.33 -15.79
CA THR A 399 10.48 17.95 -15.35
C THR A 399 11.76 17.76 -14.51
N MET A 400 12.85 18.50 -14.83
CA MET A 400 14.05 18.51 -13.96
C MET A 400 13.74 19.05 -12.55
N GLY A 401 12.90 20.11 -12.48
CA GLY A 401 12.37 20.60 -11.21
C GLY A 401 11.54 19.55 -10.48
N ALA A 402 10.69 18.85 -11.22
CA ALA A 402 9.84 17.77 -10.69
C ALA A 402 10.67 16.62 -10.09
N ILE A 403 11.74 16.16 -10.79
CA ILE A 403 12.67 15.13 -10.29
C ILE A 403 13.24 15.55 -8.93
N LEU A 404 13.76 16.78 -8.86
CA LEU A 404 14.35 17.27 -7.61
C LEU A 404 13.26 17.48 -6.53
N GLY A 405 12.05 17.86 -6.93
CA GLY A 405 10.90 18.00 -6.03
C GLY A 405 10.47 16.69 -5.41
N ALA A 406 10.40 15.61 -6.19
CA ALA A 406 10.10 14.27 -5.68
C ALA A 406 11.20 13.78 -4.73
N ALA A 407 12.47 13.87 -5.14
CA ALA A 407 13.60 13.41 -4.34
C ALA A 407 13.75 14.20 -3.03
N LEU A 408 13.77 15.54 -3.08
CA LEU A 408 13.87 16.35 -1.88
C LEU A 408 12.59 16.29 -1.04
N GLY A 409 11.41 16.26 -1.68
CA GLY A 409 10.12 16.17 -1.01
C GLY A 409 10.00 14.91 -0.16
N GLY A 410 10.26 13.76 -0.75
CA GLY A 410 10.08 12.48 -0.08
C GLY A 410 11.24 12.08 0.86
N LEU A 411 12.50 12.31 0.45
CA LEU A 411 13.66 11.84 1.22
C LEU A 411 14.18 12.83 2.27
N VAL A 412 13.85 14.12 2.14
CA VAL A 412 14.43 15.16 2.99
C VAL A 412 13.37 16.02 3.67
N ILE A 413 12.43 16.58 2.87
CA ILE A 413 11.52 17.59 3.40
C ILE A 413 10.43 16.95 4.27
N LEU A 414 9.82 15.84 3.81
CA LEU A 414 8.80 15.14 4.61
C LEU A 414 9.37 14.60 5.93
N PRO A 415 10.47 13.84 5.95
CA PRO A 415 10.99 13.31 7.22
C PRO A 415 11.44 14.42 8.19
N LEU A 416 12.00 15.54 7.69
CA LEU A 416 12.50 16.61 8.55
C LEU A 416 11.42 17.61 8.99
N TYR A 417 10.42 17.88 8.15
CA TYR A 417 9.47 19.00 8.37
C TYR A 417 8.01 18.54 8.34
N GLN A 418 7.75 17.27 8.15
CA GLN A 418 6.41 16.66 8.09
C GLN A 418 5.55 17.23 6.93
N VAL A 419 4.31 16.77 6.76
CA VAL A 419 3.37 17.23 5.71
C VAL A 419 3.20 18.74 5.73
N ARG A 420 2.99 19.33 6.91
CA ARG A 420 2.80 20.78 7.05
C ARG A 420 4.00 21.59 6.61
N GLY A 421 5.20 21.16 7.02
CA GLY A 421 6.44 21.82 6.62
C GLY A 421 6.77 21.66 5.14
N ALA A 422 6.41 20.52 4.55
CA ALA A 422 6.55 20.29 3.12
C ALA A 422 5.66 21.24 2.31
N VAL A 423 4.39 21.41 2.70
CA VAL A 423 3.47 22.38 2.08
C VAL A 423 4.02 23.80 2.22
N VAL A 424 4.52 24.21 3.39
CA VAL A 424 5.13 25.54 3.61
C VAL A 424 6.36 25.76 2.75
N THR A 425 7.19 24.73 2.58
CA THR A 425 8.35 24.79 1.69
C THR A 425 7.93 25.01 0.26
N ALA A 426 6.93 24.27 -0.23
CA ALA A 426 6.39 24.44 -1.58
C ALA A 426 5.73 25.83 -1.79
N VAL A 427 4.98 26.34 -0.79
CA VAL A 427 4.46 27.73 -0.79
C VAL A 427 5.61 28.74 -0.90
N SER A 428 6.70 28.53 -0.16
CA SER A 428 7.87 29.42 -0.21
C SER A 428 8.54 29.42 -1.59
N LEU A 429 8.63 28.27 -2.26
CA LEU A 429 9.09 28.16 -3.64
C LEU A 429 8.19 28.94 -4.61
N ASN A 430 6.86 28.88 -4.43
CA ASN A 430 5.93 29.68 -5.24
C ASN A 430 6.10 31.19 -4.98
N VAL A 431 6.37 31.63 -3.75
CA VAL A 431 6.68 33.03 -3.44
C VAL A 431 7.94 33.49 -4.17
N ILE A 432 8.99 32.66 -4.21
CA ILE A 432 10.21 32.95 -5.00
C ILE A 432 9.85 33.05 -6.49
N ALA A 433 9.00 32.17 -7.02
CA ALA A 433 8.53 32.21 -8.39
C ALA A 433 7.75 33.52 -8.69
N VAL A 434 6.91 34.01 -7.77
CA VAL A 434 6.22 35.32 -7.85
C VAL A 434 7.22 36.43 -8.01
N LEU A 435 8.29 36.48 -7.20
CA LEU A 435 9.33 37.54 -7.29
C LEU A 435 10.07 37.51 -8.63
N ILE A 436 10.45 36.33 -9.11
CA ILE A 436 11.12 36.15 -10.40
C ILE A 436 10.18 36.60 -11.54
N ALA A 437 8.92 36.18 -11.52
CA ALA A 437 7.93 36.56 -12.52
C ALA A 437 7.65 38.07 -12.53
N ALA A 438 7.52 38.68 -11.35
CA ALA A 438 7.34 40.13 -11.22
C ALA A 438 8.51 40.93 -11.77
N ARG A 439 9.77 40.48 -11.50
CA ARG A 439 10.98 41.06 -12.09
C ARG A 439 11.00 40.88 -13.60
N ALA A 440 10.65 39.73 -14.11
CA ALA A 440 10.60 39.45 -15.54
C ALA A 440 9.52 40.31 -16.25
N ALA A 441 8.35 40.50 -15.62
CA ALA A 441 7.31 41.42 -16.11
C ALA A 441 7.81 42.87 -16.24
N ALA A 442 8.61 43.32 -15.27
CA ALA A 442 9.22 44.63 -15.27
C ALA A 442 10.24 44.80 -16.42
N GLN A 443 11.12 43.79 -16.58
CA GLN A 443 12.13 43.80 -17.66
C GLN A 443 11.50 43.77 -19.05
N ALA A 444 10.39 43.07 -19.24
CA ALA A 444 9.69 42.94 -20.51
C ALA A 444 8.86 44.20 -20.86
N GLY A 445 8.46 45.00 -19.88
CA GLY A 445 7.63 46.20 -20.08
C GLY A 445 8.40 47.46 -20.50
N GLY A 446 9.74 47.44 -20.55
CA GLY A 446 10.58 48.54 -21.02
C GLY A 446 10.58 49.82 -20.13
N ARG A 447 9.65 49.94 -19.23
CA ARG A 447 9.61 50.82 -18.05
C ARG A 447 9.28 49.97 -16.86
N LEU A 448 10.00 50.09 -15.76
CA LEU A 448 9.68 49.33 -14.54
C LEU A 448 8.19 49.57 -14.18
N PRO A 449 7.27 48.67 -14.51
CA PRO A 449 5.91 48.79 -13.99
C PRO A 449 6.05 48.58 -12.48
N ARG A 450 6.05 49.66 -11.73
CA ARG A 450 6.22 49.68 -10.28
C ARG A 450 5.21 48.76 -9.60
N VAL A 451 3.99 48.65 -10.13
CA VAL A 451 2.88 47.93 -9.50
C VAL A 451 3.12 46.42 -9.40
N PRO A 452 3.50 45.64 -10.47
CA PRO A 452 3.70 44.19 -10.31
C PRO A 452 4.92 43.85 -9.43
N VAL A 453 5.97 44.66 -9.46
CA VAL A 453 7.16 44.47 -8.60
C VAL A 453 6.81 44.77 -7.15
N GLN A 454 6.05 45.87 -6.90
CA GLN A 454 5.59 46.21 -5.55
C GLN A 454 4.63 45.16 -4.98
N LEU A 455 3.70 44.63 -5.77
CA LEU A 455 2.80 43.56 -5.38
C LEU A 455 3.57 42.25 -5.07
N GLY A 456 4.56 41.92 -5.89
CA GLY A 456 5.41 40.72 -5.64
C GLY A 456 6.19 40.87 -4.32
N TRP A 457 6.81 42.02 -4.07
CA TRP A 457 7.50 42.28 -2.81
C TRP A 457 6.55 42.36 -1.61
N ALA A 458 5.37 42.96 -1.77
CA ALA A 458 4.34 42.98 -0.73
C ALA A 458 3.89 41.56 -0.37
N PHE A 459 3.64 40.74 -1.39
CA PHE A 459 3.29 39.32 -1.18
C PHE A 459 4.41 38.55 -0.45
N ALA A 460 5.66 38.72 -0.86
CA ALA A 460 6.79 38.09 -0.20
C ALA A 460 7.02 38.59 1.23
N ALA A 461 6.86 39.91 1.46
CA ALA A 461 6.94 40.51 2.79
C ALA A 461 5.82 40.00 3.70
N THR A 462 4.59 39.89 3.18
CA THR A 462 3.44 39.33 3.91
C THR A 462 3.73 37.85 4.26
N TRP A 463 4.25 37.08 3.30
CA TRP A 463 4.63 35.70 3.55
C TRP A 463 5.74 35.56 4.60
N LEU A 464 6.75 36.44 4.55
CA LEU A 464 7.78 36.49 5.58
C LEU A 464 7.21 36.81 6.97
N VAL A 465 6.25 37.73 7.05
CA VAL A 465 5.54 38.02 8.31
C VAL A 465 4.75 36.79 8.77
N VAL A 466 4.06 36.08 7.87
CA VAL A 466 3.36 34.84 8.16
C VAL A 466 4.35 33.80 8.72
N LEU A 467 5.53 33.62 8.11
CA LEU A 467 6.55 32.70 8.57
C LEU A 467 7.12 33.08 9.95
N LEU A 468 7.36 34.39 10.18
CA LEU A 468 7.93 34.88 11.46
C LEU A 468 6.92 34.84 12.62
N HIS A 469 5.63 35.04 12.33
CA HIS A 469 4.55 34.98 13.32
C HIS A 469 3.74 33.69 13.22
N TRP A 470 4.35 32.61 12.79
CA TRP A 470 3.74 31.36 12.46
C TRP A 470 2.92 30.76 13.61
N LYS A 471 1.61 30.92 13.55
CA LYS A 471 0.71 29.98 14.24
C LYS A 471 0.60 28.75 13.35
N LYS A 472 1.10 27.61 13.82
CA LYS A 472 0.95 26.35 13.09
C LYS A 472 -0.54 26.07 12.87
N PRO A 473 -0.98 25.67 11.67
CA PRO A 473 -2.33 25.17 11.49
C PRO A 473 -2.64 24.03 12.45
N PRO A 474 -3.92 23.85 12.83
CA PRO A 474 -4.29 22.77 13.74
C PRO A 474 -3.83 21.42 13.16
N TRP A 475 -3.29 20.58 14.02
CA TRP A 475 -2.90 19.23 13.70
C TRP A 475 -2.94 18.42 14.98
N GLU A 476 -3.98 17.64 15.12
CA GLU A 476 -4.15 16.72 16.23
C GLU A 476 -3.73 15.32 15.74
N PRO A 477 -2.60 14.78 16.22
CA PRO A 477 -2.09 13.50 15.73
C PRO A 477 -3.10 12.36 15.88
N LEU A 478 -3.75 12.21 17.04
CA LEU A 478 -4.73 11.14 17.26
C LEU A 478 -5.94 11.29 16.32
N MET A 479 -6.43 12.51 16.07
CA MET A 479 -7.50 12.76 15.11
C MET A 479 -7.06 12.38 13.68
N MET A 480 -5.86 12.77 13.28
CA MET A 480 -5.36 12.51 11.93
C MET A 480 -5.06 11.04 11.68
N THR A 481 -4.65 10.31 12.72
CA THR A 481 -4.37 8.87 12.68
C THR A 481 -5.48 8.02 13.30
N ALA A 482 -6.70 8.55 13.38
CA ALA A 482 -7.88 7.84 13.88
C ALA A 482 -8.31 6.67 12.97
N GLY A 483 -7.75 6.54 11.76
CA GLY A 483 -8.04 5.45 10.84
C GLY A 483 -9.50 5.39 10.36
N MET A 484 -10.19 6.54 10.29
CA MET A 484 -11.62 6.59 9.95
C MET A 484 -11.95 5.95 8.60
N TYR A 485 -10.99 5.87 7.69
CA TYR A 485 -11.15 5.18 6.40
C TYR A 485 -11.41 3.67 6.55
N LYS A 486 -11.12 3.09 7.73
CA LYS A 486 -11.35 1.68 8.09
C LYS A 486 -12.41 1.57 9.20
N TYR A 487 -12.24 2.33 10.29
CA TYR A 487 -13.01 2.12 11.53
C TYR A 487 -14.36 2.86 11.59
N VAL A 488 -14.74 3.61 10.54
CA VAL A 488 -16.03 4.32 10.54
C VAL A 488 -17.23 3.38 10.65
N SER A 489 -17.14 2.16 10.10
CA SER A 489 -18.18 1.13 10.19
C SER A 489 -18.33 0.56 11.60
N ASP A 490 -17.28 0.61 12.41
CA ASP A 490 -17.27 0.07 13.79
C ASP A 490 -17.87 1.08 14.80
N MET A 491 -18.14 2.32 14.33
CA MET A 491 -18.75 3.37 15.16
C MET A 491 -20.28 3.33 15.05
N ASP A 492 -20.96 3.62 16.17
CA ASP A 492 -22.41 3.84 16.16
C ASP A 492 -22.78 4.94 15.14
N PRO A 493 -23.73 4.71 14.23
CA PRO A 493 -24.18 5.72 13.26
C PRO A 493 -24.59 7.08 13.85
N ASP A 494 -25.10 7.12 15.06
CA ASP A 494 -25.43 8.36 15.77
C ASP A 494 -24.17 9.16 16.17
N SER A 495 -23.02 8.49 16.24
CA SER A 495 -21.70 9.07 16.55
C SER A 495 -20.91 9.49 15.29
N TRP A 496 -21.49 9.40 14.07
CA TRP A 496 -20.81 9.83 12.82
C TRP A 496 -20.74 11.36 12.69
N ASN A 497 -20.10 11.99 13.67
CA ASN A 497 -19.92 13.43 13.74
C ASN A 497 -18.59 13.77 14.43
N ARG A 498 -18.29 15.05 14.58
CA ARG A 498 -17.02 15.50 15.17
C ARG A 498 -16.85 15.02 16.62
N ASP A 499 -17.89 15.14 17.42
CA ASP A 499 -17.81 14.82 18.85
C ASP A 499 -17.65 13.32 19.05
N GLY A 500 -18.36 12.51 18.25
CA GLY A 500 -18.20 11.05 18.26
C GLY A 500 -16.80 10.59 17.85
N ILE A 501 -16.16 11.21 16.86
CA ILE A 501 -14.77 10.89 16.51
C ILE A 501 -13.79 11.26 17.64
N ILE A 502 -14.03 12.38 18.31
CA ILE A 502 -13.21 12.81 19.45
C ILE A 502 -13.37 11.81 20.60
N GLU A 503 -14.61 11.41 20.90
CA GLU A 503 -14.92 10.42 21.92
C GLU A 503 -14.36 9.02 21.59
N TYR A 504 -14.41 8.62 20.32
CA TYR A 504 -13.88 7.32 19.85
C TYR A 504 -12.36 7.27 19.79
N ALA A 505 -11.70 8.28 19.19
CA ALA A 505 -10.31 8.17 18.77
C ALA A 505 -9.33 9.11 19.51
N VAL A 506 -9.81 10.10 20.26
CA VAL A 506 -8.92 11.10 20.89
C VAL A 506 -9.01 11.04 22.42
N GLU A 507 -10.21 11.17 23.00
CA GLU A 507 -10.38 11.26 24.46
C GLU A 507 -9.94 9.99 25.23
N PRO A 508 -10.17 8.76 24.70
CA PRO A 508 -9.81 7.55 25.42
C PRO A 508 -8.29 7.32 25.49
N TYR A 509 -7.51 8.06 24.70
CA TYR A 509 -6.10 7.74 24.50
C TYR A 509 -5.17 8.86 24.95
N GLU A 510 -3.96 8.47 25.32
CA GLU A 510 -2.79 9.33 25.54
C GLU A 510 -1.78 9.06 24.44
N LEU A 511 -1.40 10.10 23.70
CA LEU A 511 -0.39 10.01 22.65
C LEU A 511 0.99 9.81 23.29
N LEU A 512 1.67 8.70 23.00
CA LEU A 512 3.04 8.42 23.45
C LEU A 512 4.06 8.76 22.38
N PHE A 513 3.77 8.45 21.09
CA PHE A 513 4.68 8.67 19.98
C PHE A 513 3.90 9.04 18.71
N TYR A 514 4.47 9.94 17.92
CA TYR A 514 3.98 10.29 16.59
C TYR A 514 5.14 10.71 15.71
N GLU A 515 5.31 9.99 14.59
CA GLU A 515 6.31 10.33 13.58
C GLU A 515 5.76 10.12 12.17
N GLU A 516 5.98 11.11 11.31
CA GLU A 516 5.78 10.98 9.87
C GLU A 516 7.07 10.43 9.26
N GLY A 517 7.21 9.10 9.27
CA GLY A 517 8.39 8.38 8.82
C GLY A 517 8.62 8.43 7.31
N LEU A 518 9.54 7.61 6.80
CA LEU A 518 9.87 7.57 5.38
C LEU A 518 8.70 7.04 4.54
N SER A 519 8.17 5.87 4.90
CA SER A 519 7.13 5.18 4.11
C SER A 519 5.73 5.38 4.69
N SER A 520 5.62 5.64 5.99
CA SER A 520 4.33 5.67 6.70
C SER A 520 4.31 6.70 7.83
N VAL A 521 3.14 6.88 8.44
CA VAL A 521 2.94 7.65 9.67
C VAL A 521 2.72 6.67 10.81
N VAL A 522 3.62 6.70 11.80
CA VAL A 522 3.59 5.79 12.94
C VAL A 522 3.08 6.54 14.18
N THR A 523 2.14 5.92 14.88
CA THR A 523 1.53 6.45 16.10
C THR A 523 1.53 5.39 17.16
N VAL A 524 1.98 5.73 18.39
CA VAL A 524 1.79 4.90 19.56
C VAL A 524 0.93 5.67 20.55
N ALA A 525 -0.11 5.02 21.04
CA ALA A 525 -0.95 5.60 22.08
C ALA A 525 -1.35 4.57 23.15
N LYS A 526 -1.70 5.08 24.32
CA LYS A 526 -2.08 4.28 25.47
C LYS A 526 -3.53 4.58 25.86
N SER A 527 -4.33 3.55 26.07
CA SER A 527 -5.69 3.69 26.60
C SER A 527 -5.63 4.20 28.04
N ARG A 528 -6.45 5.22 28.36
CA ARG A 528 -6.56 5.80 29.70
C ARG A 528 -7.33 4.91 30.68
N THR A 529 -8.11 3.95 30.15
CA THR A 529 -8.98 3.08 30.96
C THR A 529 -8.40 1.68 31.13
N THR A 530 -7.86 1.09 30.05
CA THR A 530 -7.40 -0.30 30.03
C THR A 530 -5.89 -0.44 30.13
N GLU A 531 -5.14 0.67 30.12
CA GLU A 531 -3.66 0.67 30.05
C GLU A 531 -3.09 0.00 28.78
N ASN A 532 -3.94 -0.43 27.83
CA ASN A 532 -3.52 -1.01 26.57
C ASN A 532 -2.71 -0.01 25.76
N ILE A 533 -1.52 -0.39 25.32
CA ILE A 533 -0.70 0.38 24.38
C ILE A 533 -0.88 -0.24 23.00
N TRP A 534 -1.12 0.61 22.01
CA TRP A 534 -1.23 0.17 20.63
C TRP A 534 -0.32 0.98 19.70
N LEU A 535 0.12 0.35 18.63
CA LEU A 535 0.87 0.95 17.54
C LEU A 535 0.01 0.93 16.28
N ALA A 536 -0.09 2.07 15.62
CA ALA A 536 -0.79 2.20 14.35
C ALA A 536 0.14 2.71 13.25
N ASN A 537 -0.04 2.14 12.06
CA ASN A 537 0.62 2.52 10.83
C ASN A 537 -0.40 3.16 9.88
N ASN A 538 -0.19 4.44 9.52
CA ASN A 538 -1.13 5.24 8.74
C ASN A 538 -2.57 5.24 9.31
N GLY A 539 -2.71 5.14 10.64
CA GLY A 539 -3.98 5.12 11.35
C GLY A 539 -4.65 3.75 11.47
N LYS A 540 -4.06 2.67 10.92
CA LYS A 540 -4.51 1.28 11.17
C LYS A 540 -3.66 0.69 12.28
N VAL A 541 -4.30 0.16 13.32
CA VAL A 541 -3.62 -0.55 14.42
C VAL A 541 -3.02 -1.86 13.89
N ASP A 542 -1.73 -2.06 14.11
CA ASP A 542 -0.98 -3.24 13.68
C ASP A 542 -0.58 -4.13 14.86
N ALA A 543 -0.51 -3.60 16.08
CA ALA A 543 -0.11 -4.35 17.27
C ALA A 543 -0.59 -3.66 18.56
N SER A 544 -0.87 -4.45 19.60
CA SER A 544 -1.21 -3.93 20.92
C SER A 544 -0.74 -4.86 22.05
N THR A 545 -0.72 -4.32 23.30
CA THR A 545 -0.28 -5.09 24.49
C THR A 545 -1.38 -5.94 25.12
N ARG A 546 -2.57 -6.01 24.53
CA ARG A 546 -3.69 -6.83 25.06
C ARG A 546 -4.41 -7.60 23.94
N VAL A 547 -5.08 -6.89 23.05
CA VAL A 547 -5.98 -7.52 22.07
C VAL A 547 -5.20 -8.41 21.10
N ASP A 548 -4.05 -7.96 20.62
CA ASP A 548 -3.24 -8.68 19.64
C ASP A 548 -2.23 -9.64 20.26
N MET A 549 -2.15 -9.72 21.61
CA MET A 549 -1.17 -10.58 22.31
C MET A 549 -1.23 -12.05 21.89
N PRO A 550 -2.42 -12.70 21.76
CA PRO A 550 -2.48 -14.09 21.37
C PRO A 550 -1.85 -14.33 19.99
N THR A 551 -2.09 -13.46 19.03
CA THR A 551 -1.50 -13.56 17.69
C THR A 551 0.00 -13.37 17.72
N GLN A 552 0.48 -12.30 18.36
CA GLN A 552 1.91 -11.97 18.44
C GLN A 552 2.73 -13.10 19.11
N VAL A 553 2.20 -13.70 20.18
CA VAL A 553 2.89 -14.77 20.91
C VAL A 553 2.83 -16.10 20.15
N LEU A 554 1.66 -16.46 19.60
CA LEU A 554 1.52 -17.76 18.91
C LEU A 554 2.25 -17.79 17.57
N VAL A 555 2.23 -16.71 16.77
CA VAL A 555 2.98 -16.66 15.50
C VAL A 555 4.47 -16.87 15.74
N ALA A 556 4.97 -16.41 16.88
CA ALA A 556 6.37 -16.53 17.28
C ALA A 556 6.72 -17.95 17.75
N HIS A 557 5.86 -18.61 18.52
CA HIS A 557 6.21 -19.90 19.15
C HIS A 557 5.83 -21.12 18.31
N LEU A 558 4.77 -21.07 17.50
CA LEU A 558 4.28 -22.21 16.72
C LEU A 558 5.35 -22.85 15.82
N PRO A 559 6.21 -22.11 15.08
CA PRO A 559 7.17 -22.77 14.20
C PRO A 559 8.19 -23.65 14.95
N PHE A 560 8.52 -23.31 16.20
CA PHE A 560 9.48 -24.06 17.01
C PHE A 560 8.92 -25.36 17.58
N VAL A 561 7.60 -25.57 17.53
CA VAL A 561 6.97 -26.88 17.80
C VAL A 561 7.35 -27.88 16.71
N PHE A 562 7.49 -27.42 15.48
CA PHE A 562 7.71 -28.26 14.30
C PHE A 562 9.18 -28.30 13.85
N ALA A 563 9.94 -27.26 14.12
CA ALA A 563 11.33 -27.16 13.70
C ALA A 563 12.24 -28.06 14.55
N ASP A 564 13.00 -28.96 13.90
CA ASP A 564 14.03 -29.74 14.58
C ASP A 564 15.30 -28.95 14.84
N LYS A 565 15.50 -27.84 14.11
CA LYS A 565 16.63 -26.92 14.21
C LYS A 565 16.15 -25.47 14.03
N ALA A 566 16.75 -24.56 14.78
CA ALA A 566 16.38 -23.14 14.76
C ALA A 566 17.61 -22.21 14.95
N ASP A 567 18.81 -22.65 14.50
CA ASP A 567 20.03 -21.87 14.66
C ASP A 567 19.93 -20.48 14.01
N LYS A 568 19.29 -20.41 12.82
CA LYS A 568 19.11 -19.22 12.01
C LYS A 568 17.63 -18.95 11.76
N THR A 569 17.16 -17.89 12.35
CA THR A 569 15.74 -17.50 12.27
C THR A 569 15.62 -16.12 11.61
N ALA A 570 14.63 -15.95 10.74
CA ALA A 570 14.25 -14.64 10.22
C ALA A 570 12.84 -14.27 10.66
N MET A 571 12.60 -12.99 10.85
CA MET A 571 11.27 -12.44 11.08
C MET A 571 10.99 -11.25 10.17
N VAL A 572 9.83 -11.24 9.54
CA VAL A 572 9.31 -10.16 8.70
C VAL A 572 8.30 -9.36 9.51
N GLY A 573 8.60 -8.09 9.74
CA GLY A 573 7.82 -7.17 10.56
C GLY A 573 8.32 -7.09 11.99
N LEU A 574 8.38 -5.87 12.54
CA LEU A 574 8.72 -5.60 13.93
C LEU A 574 7.51 -5.14 14.74
N ALA A 575 6.76 -4.19 14.22
CA ALA A 575 5.62 -3.54 14.89
C ALA A 575 5.92 -3.19 16.36
N SER A 576 5.23 -3.81 17.33
CA SER A 576 5.49 -3.65 18.78
C SER A 576 6.80 -4.29 19.24
N GLY A 577 7.33 -5.25 18.49
CA GLY A 577 8.47 -6.08 18.87
C GLY A 577 8.11 -7.23 19.80
N ILE A 578 6.84 -7.43 20.18
CA ILE A 578 6.42 -8.53 21.08
C ILE A 578 6.73 -9.88 20.44
N SER A 579 6.29 -10.12 19.19
CA SER A 579 6.60 -11.36 18.48
C SER A 579 8.10 -11.61 18.36
N ALA A 580 8.89 -10.56 18.07
CA ALA A 580 10.35 -10.67 18.00
C ALA A 580 10.98 -11.05 19.34
N GLY A 581 10.47 -10.48 20.44
CA GLY A 581 10.88 -10.84 21.79
C GLY A 581 10.52 -12.27 22.16
N SER A 582 9.32 -12.72 21.79
CA SER A 582 8.86 -14.10 21.99
C SER A 582 9.73 -15.11 21.20
N VAL A 583 10.07 -14.80 19.93
CA VAL A 583 11.03 -15.60 19.14
C VAL A 583 12.36 -15.76 19.88
N LEU A 584 12.91 -14.70 20.45
CA LEU A 584 14.19 -14.70 21.14
C LEU A 584 14.20 -15.43 22.50
N MET A 585 13.03 -15.84 23.02
CA MET A 585 12.95 -16.73 24.18
C MET A 585 13.46 -18.15 23.87
N HIS A 586 13.50 -18.53 22.59
CA HIS A 586 14.10 -19.77 22.14
C HIS A 586 15.64 -19.68 22.15
N LYS A 587 16.25 -20.33 23.14
CA LYS A 587 17.71 -20.26 23.42
C LYS A 587 18.58 -20.97 22.40
N GLU A 588 17.99 -21.81 21.56
CA GLU A 588 18.62 -22.48 20.43
C GLU A 588 18.99 -21.57 19.28
N ILE A 589 18.35 -20.40 19.18
CA ILE A 589 18.62 -19.40 18.13
C ILE A 589 20.00 -18.80 18.35
N LYS A 590 20.84 -18.79 17.28
CA LYS A 590 22.18 -18.21 17.26
C LYS A 590 22.24 -16.90 16.47
N GLU A 591 21.47 -16.82 15.38
CA GLU A 591 21.36 -15.68 14.50
C GLU A 591 19.87 -15.37 14.28
N PHE A 592 19.46 -14.10 14.49
CA PHE A 592 18.10 -13.65 14.30
C PHE A 592 18.10 -12.42 13.39
N ASP A 593 17.58 -12.59 12.18
CA ASP A 593 17.40 -11.51 11.22
C ASP A 593 16.00 -10.92 11.36
N LEU A 594 15.92 -9.71 11.88
CA LEU A 594 14.69 -8.95 12.05
C LEU A 594 14.57 -7.91 10.94
N ILE A 595 13.59 -8.08 10.04
CA ILE A 595 13.45 -7.28 8.83
C ILE A 595 12.31 -6.28 9.03
N GLU A 596 12.66 -4.99 9.04
CA GLU A 596 11.69 -3.90 9.17
C GLU A 596 11.95 -2.82 8.09
N LEU A 597 10.87 -2.38 7.43
CA LEU A 597 10.95 -1.42 6.34
C LEU A 597 10.99 0.03 6.83
N GLU A 598 10.24 0.34 7.90
CA GLU A 598 10.00 1.71 8.39
C GLU A 598 10.83 2.02 9.64
N PRO A 599 11.82 2.91 9.56
CA PRO A 599 12.65 3.26 10.71
C PRO A 599 11.86 3.83 11.91
N ALA A 600 10.75 4.52 11.66
CA ALA A 600 9.91 5.06 12.72
C ALA A 600 9.25 3.97 13.58
N ILE A 601 9.01 2.76 13.02
CA ILE A 601 8.52 1.60 13.77
C ILE A 601 9.60 1.12 14.74
N VAL A 602 10.88 1.15 14.34
CA VAL A 602 11.99 0.77 15.21
C VAL A 602 12.05 1.67 16.45
N GLU A 603 11.86 2.99 16.29
CA GLU A 603 11.78 3.91 17.43
C GLU A 603 10.51 3.70 18.26
N ALA A 604 9.38 3.44 17.59
CA ALA A 604 8.10 3.20 18.24
C ALA A 604 8.07 1.93 19.07
N SER A 605 8.80 0.87 18.69
CA SER A 605 8.84 -0.41 19.41
C SER A 605 9.41 -0.28 20.83
N HIS A 606 10.23 0.74 21.11
CA HIS A 606 10.74 0.99 22.46
C HIS A 606 9.67 1.41 23.48
N PHE A 607 8.50 1.85 23.04
CA PHE A 607 7.36 2.09 23.94
C PHE A 607 6.74 0.79 24.45
N PHE A 608 7.13 -0.34 23.90
CA PHE A 608 6.71 -1.68 24.29
C PHE A 608 7.78 -2.47 25.04
N ASP A 609 8.88 -1.85 25.44
CA ASP A 609 10.04 -2.50 26.10
C ASP A 609 9.67 -3.34 27.36
N ASP A 610 8.60 -2.99 28.05
CA ASP A 610 8.10 -3.73 29.21
C ASP A 610 7.35 -5.03 28.83
N TRP A 611 6.97 -5.19 27.55
CA TRP A 611 6.22 -6.35 27.02
C TRP A 611 7.00 -7.14 25.95
N ASN A 612 7.90 -6.51 25.22
CA ASN A 612 8.59 -7.11 24.07
C ASN A 612 9.97 -7.71 24.40
N ASN A 613 10.38 -7.74 25.66
CA ASN A 613 11.68 -8.28 26.10
C ASN A 613 12.90 -7.68 25.38
N LYS A 614 12.78 -6.48 24.80
CA LYS A 614 13.84 -5.69 24.16
C LYS A 614 14.59 -6.43 23.06
N PRO A 615 13.91 -6.90 22.02
CA PRO A 615 14.53 -7.73 20.98
C PRO A 615 15.66 -7.01 20.24
N LEU A 616 15.65 -5.68 20.20
CA LEU A 616 16.69 -4.87 19.56
C LEU A 616 17.99 -4.81 20.35
N ASP A 617 17.96 -5.07 21.68
CA ASP A 617 19.13 -5.12 22.56
C ASP A 617 19.78 -6.51 22.60
N ASP A 618 19.09 -7.55 22.08
CA ASP A 618 19.64 -8.91 22.09
C ASP A 618 20.81 -9.04 21.10
N PRO A 619 21.98 -9.54 21.53
CA PRO A 619 23.16 -9.64 20.67
C PRO A 619 22.99 -10.62 19.48
N ARG A 620 21.98 -11.48 19.48
CA ARG A 620 21.64 -12.38 18.37
C ARG A 620 20.88 -11.68 17.25
N THR A 621 20.26 -10.52 17.56
CA THR A 621 19.44 -9.76 16.62
C THR A 621 20.31 -8.96 15.66
N ARG A 622 20.03 -9.13 14.38
CA ARG A 622 20.49 -8.25 13.29
C ARG A 622 19.28 -7.54 12.69
N LEU A 623 19.12 -6.27 13.03
CA LEU A 623 18.09 -5.44 12.42
C LEU A 623 18.44 -5.13 10.96
N ILE A 624 17.50 -5.40 10.05
CA ILE A 624 17.65 -5.22 8.61
C ILE A 624 16.60 -4.21 8.15
N ALA A 625 17.04 -2.98 7.93
CA ALA A 625 16.20 -1.91 7.39
C ALA A 625 16.02 -2.08 5.87
N ASN A 626 15.15 -2.98 5.44
CA ASN A 626 14.91 -3.31 4.04
C ASN A 626 13.50 -3.87 3.83
N ASP A 627 13.07 -3.91 2.58
CA ASP A 627 11.92 -4.69 2.12
C ASP A 627 12.22 -6.19 2.26
N ALA A 628 11.26 -6.96 2.82
CA ALA A 628 11.47 -8.37 3.13
C ALA A 628 11.69 -9.21 1.87
N ARG A 629 10.93 -8.96 0.79
CA ARG A 629 11.11 -9.67 -0.48
C ARG A 629 12.49 -9.39 -1.06
N ASN A 630 12.93 -8.15 -1.03
CA ASN A 630 14.26 -7.76 -1.48
C ASN A 630 15.36 -8.40 -0.63
N HIS A 631 15.20 -8.44 0.70
CA HIS A 631 16.14 -9.12 1.60
C HIS A 631 16.25 -10.61 1.26
N PHE A 632 15.12 -11.32 1.10
CA PHE A 632 15.15 -12.74 0.73
C PHE A 632 15.77 -12.98 -0.64
N MET A 633 15.57 -12.08 -1.63
CA MET A 633 16.25 -12.20 -2.92
C MET A 633 17.78 -12.17 -2.77
N LEU A 634 18.29 -11.35 -1.86
CA LEU A 634 19.73 -11.19 -1.58
C LEU A 634 20.29 -12.27 -0.64
N THR A 635 19.45 -13.04 0.02
CA THR A 635 19.84 -14.11 0.95
C THR A 635 20.16 -15.41 0.19
N PRO A 636 21.22 -16.17 0.54
CA PRO A 636 21.50 -17.47 -0.05
C PRO A 636 20.36 -18.47 0.16
N ASP A 637 20.19 -19.42 -0.76
CA ASP A 637 19.22 -20.49 -0.63
C ASP A 637 19.59 -21.43 0.54
N GLY A 638 18.58 -21.94 1.26
CA GLY A 638 18.76 -22.84 2.40
C GLY A 638 19.40 -22.18 3.62
N HIS A 639 19.25 -20.87 3.79
CA HIS A 639 19.91 -20.10 4.85
C HIS A 639 19.21 -20.20 6.21
N TYR A 640 17.87 -20.16 6.24
CA TYR A 640 17.09 -20.09 7.47
C TYR A 640 16.51 -21.46 7.88
N ASP A 641 16.54 -21.76 9.16
CA ASP A 641 15.85 -22.91 9.73
C ASP A 641 14.36 -22.59 10.01
N VAL A 642 14.09 -21.34 10.42
CA VAL A 642 12.73 -20.84 10.71
C VAL A 642 12.55 -19.45 10.09
N ILE A 643 11.38 -19.21 9.49
CA ILE A 643 10.94 -17.90 9.03
C ILE A 643 9.57 -17.60 9.64
N VAL A 644 9.48 -16.48 10.37
CA VAL A 644 8.25 -15.94 10.92
C VAL A 644 7.82 -14.74 10.08
N SER A 645 6.63 -14.79 9.48
CA SER A 645 6.12 -13.73 8.62
C SER A 645 4.86 -13.12 9.21
N GLU A 646 5.00 -11.91 9.74
CA GLU A 646 3.94 -11.11 10.35
C GLU A 646 3.93 -9.70 9.73
N PRO A 647 3.69 -9.60 8.40
CA PRO A 647 3.56 -8.30 7.75
C PRO A 647 2.22 -7.65 8.09
N SER A 648 2.02 -6.38 7.77
CA SER A 648 0.71 -5.74 7.85
C SER A 648 -0.27 -6.33 6.80
N ASN A 649 -1.49 -5.80 6.71
CA ASN A 649 -2.57 -6.39 5.94
C ASN A 649 -2.35 -6.38 4.41
N PRO A 650 -2.76 -7.43 3.67
CA PRO A 650 -2.53 -7.58 2.24
C PRO A 650 -3.31 -6.63 1.33
N TRP A 651 -4.31 -5.90 1.83
CA TRP A 651 -4.98 -4.84 1.04
C TRP A 651 -4.15 -3.55 0.91
N LEU A 652 -3.07 -3.42 1.68
CA LEU A 652 -2.17 -2.28 1.59
C LEU A 652 -1.25 -2.42 0.37
N SER A 653 -1.18 -1.37 -0.43
CA SER A 653 -0.32 -1.38 -1.62
C SER A 653 1.14 -1.58 -1.23
N GLY A 654 1.80 -2.54 -1.86
CA GLY A 654 3.17 -2.95 -1.56
C GLY A 654 3.26 -4.10 -0.56
N VAL A 655 2.43 -4.15 0.48
CA VAL A 655 2.40 -5.27 1.44
C VAL A 655 1.84 -6.54 0.79
N SER A 656 0.85 -6.41 -0.10
CA SER A 656 0.27 -7.50 -0.87
C SER A 656 1.31 -8.39 -1.57
N ASN A 657 2.48 -7.84 -1.94
CA ASN A 657 3.59 -8.56 -2.54
C ASN A 657 4.21 -9.64 -1.62
N LEU A 658 3.88 -9.61 -0.32
CA LEU A 658 4.32 -10.60 0.68
C LEU A 658 3.30 -11.74 0.87
N PHE A 659 2.24 -11.77 0.06
CA PHE A 659 1.19 -12.80 0.09
C PHE A 659 0.98 -13.46 -1.28
N THR A 660 1.95 -13.34 -2.19
CA THR A 660 1.90 -13.95 -3.52
C THR A 660 2.59 -15.30 -3.53
N ARG A 661 2.20 -16.16 -4.47
CA ARG A 661 2.86 -17.46 -4.70
C ARG A 661 4.36 -17.27 -4.91
N GLU A 662 4.76 -16.31 -5.71
CA GLU A 662 6.17 -16.06 -6.03
C GLU A 662 6.97 -15.63 -4.79
N PHE A 663 6.34 -14.93 -3.83
CA PHE A 663 6.99 -14.61 -2.55
C PHE A 663 7.13 -15.84 -1.65
N PHE A 664 6.09 -16.66 -1.55
CA PHE A 664 6.18 -17.90 -0.78
C PHE A 664 7.19 -18.88 -1.40
N ASP A 665 7.22 -19.01 -2.74
CA ASP A 665 8.23 -19.80 -3.46
C ASP A 665 9.66 -19.26 -3.22
N LEU A 666 9.82 -17.93 -3.16
CA LEU A 666 11.10 -17.31 -2.80
C LEU A 666 11.50 -17.69 -1.36
N GLY A 667 10.60 -17.51 -0.39
CA GLY A 667 10.85 -17.82 1.01
C GLY A 667 11.15 -19.30 1.22
N LYS A 668 10.40 -20.19 0.56
CA LYS A 668 10.65 -21.62 0.57
C LYS A 668 12.08 -22.00 0.14
N ARG A 669 12.61 -21.33 -0.90
CA ARG A 669 14.02 -21.56 -1.29
C ARG A 669 15.02 -21.10 -0.23
N LYS A 670 14.65 -20.12 0.62
CA LYS A 670 15.53 -19.61 1.69
C LYS A 670 15.51 -20.50 2.94
N LEU A 671 14.49 -21.38 3.07
CA LEU A 671 14.45 -22.38 4.13
C LEU A 671 15.48 -23.49 3.89
N ALA A 672 16.17 -23.88 4.96
CA ALA A 672 16.99 -25.07 4.99
C ALA A 672 16.11 -26.34 4.84
N PRO A 673 16.66 -27.48 4.46
CA PRO A 673 15.90 -28.73 4.44
C PRO A 673 15.25 -29.03 5.80
N GLY A 674 13.92 -29.19 5.82
CA GLY A 674 13.13 -29.36 7.04
C GLY A 674 12.84 -28.05 7.79
N GLY A 675 13.15 -26.91 7.19
CA GLY A 675 12.82 -25.60 7.76
C GLY A 675 11.33 -25.32 7.75
N VAL A 676 10.89 -24.40 8.61
CA VAL A 676 9.48 -24.08 8.87
C VAL A 676 9.21 -22.61 8.59
N TRP A 677 8.06 -22.33 7.94
CA TRP A 677 7.53 -20.97 7.72
C TRP A 677 6.24 -20.80 8.50
N THR A 678 6.10 -19.71 9.24
CA THR A 678 4.80 -19.24 9.74
C THR A 678 4.36 -17.97 9.02
N GLN A 679 3.05 -17.90 8.72
CA GLN A 679 2.42 -16.74 8.05
C GLN A 679 1.16 -16.34 8.80
N TRP A 680 1.13 -15.08 9.26
CA TRP A 680 -0.08 -14.47 9.76
C TRP A 680 -1.04 -14.11 8.62
N VAL A 681 -2.34 -14.34 8.85
CA VAL A 681 -3.45 -13.99 7.95
C VAL A 681 -4.63 -13.52 8.79
N GLN A 682 -5.23 -12.39 8.44
CA GLN A 682 -6.47 -11.95 9.06
C GLN A 682 -7.71 -12.50 8.33
N MET A 683 -8.87 -12.49 9.02
CA MET A 683 -10.18 -12.84 8.44
C MET A 683 -11.07 -11.61 8.15
N TYR A 684 -10.77 -10.45 8.75
CA TYR A 684 -11.54 -9.22 8.59
C TYR A 684 -11.10 -8.41 7.37
N GLY A 685 -12.02 -7.62 6.80
CA GLY A 685 -11.75 -6.69 5.69
C GLY A 685 -11.39 -7.38 4.37
N MET A 686 -11.89 -8.60 4.15
CA MET A 686 -11.79 -9.36 2.91
C MET A 686 -12.98 -10.32 2.81
N ASP A 687 -13.40 -10.68 1.61
CA ASP A 687 -14.46 -11.66 1.44
C ASP A 687 -13.94 -13.11 1.59
N THR A 688 -14.86 -14.07 1.63
CA THR A 688 -14.51 -15.49 1.81
C THR A 688 -13.67 -16.03 0.64
N GLU A 689 -13.87 -15.52 -0.56
CA GLU A 689 -13.08 -15.93 -1.73
C GLU A 689 -11.63 -15.42 -1.64
N ASP A 690 -11.41 -14.26 -1.02
CA ASP A 690 -10.06 -13.75 -0.74
C ASP A 690 -9.35 -14.62 0.30
N LEU A 691 -10.05 -15.03 1.37
CA LEU A 691 -9.51 -15.96 2.36
C LEU A 691 -9.13 -17.30 1.69
N ARG A 692 -10.03 -17.89 0.90
CA ARG A 692 -9.74 -19.10 0.14
C ARG A 692 -8.53 -18.95 -0.78
N THR A 693 -8.42 -17.81 -1.45
CA THR A 693 -7.29 -17.46 -2.32
C THR A 693 -5.98 -17.44 -1.55
N LEU A 694 -5.94 -16.82 -0.36
CA LEU A 694 -4.73 -16.79 0.50
C LEU A 694 -4.33 -18.18 0.96
N LEU A 695 -5.27 -18.94 1.52
CA LEU A 695 -5.03 -20.29 2.01
C LEU A 695 -4.56 -21.22 0.88
N ARG A 696 -5.21 -21.15 -0.31
CA ARG A 696 -4.80 -21.91 -1.50
C ARG A 696 -3.40 -21.55 -1.95
N THR A 697 -3.06 -20.26 -1.96
CA THR A 697 -1.76 -19.78 -2.43
C THR A 697 -0.62 -20.28 -1.55
N PHE A 698 -0.83 -20.33 -0.24
CA PHE A 698 0.14 -20.84 0.71
C PHE A 698 0.29 -22.38 0.60
N THR A 699 -0.81 -23.12 0.56
CA THR A 699 -0.81 -24.59 0.47
C THR A 699 -0.30 -25.11 -0.87
N GLU A 700 -0.40 -24.35 -1.95
CA GLU A 700 0.23 -24.74 -3.24
C GLU A 700 1.76 -24.71 -3.15
N THR A 701 2.32 -23.87 -2.26
CA THR A 701 3.77 -23.74 -2.09
C THR A 701 4.36 -24.81 -1.18
N TYR A 702 3.76 -25.04 0.00
CA TYR A 702 4.29 -25.96 1.01
C TYR A 702 3.60 -27.33 0.95
N ARG A 703 4.39 -28.39 1.15
CA ARG A 703 3.88 -29.77 1.07
C ARG A 703 3.04 -30.17 2.29
N TYR A 704 3.33 -29.60 3.45
CA TYR A 704 2.61 -29.83 4.69
C TYR A 704 2.23 -28.49 5.28
N VAL A 705 0.96 -28.32 5.59
CA VAL A 705 0.42 -27.05 6.14
C VAL A 705 -0.54 -27.38 7.27
N VAL A 706 -0.48 -26.59 8.33
CA VAL A 706 -1.44 -26.62 9.45
C VAL A 706 -1.89 -25.20 9.74
N LEU A 707 -3.18 -25.02 9.99
CA LEU A 707 -3.82 -23.75 10.31
C LEU A 707 -4.19 -23.69 11.79
N PHE A 708 -3.85 -22.56 12.42
CA PHE A 708 -4.21 -22.27 13.80
C PHE A 708 -5.04 -20.97 13.85
N SER A 709 -6.04 -20.91 14.75
CA SER A 709 -6.71 -19.67 15.13
C SER A 709 -6.04 -19.09 16.38
N THR A 710 -5.63 -17.85 16.30
CA THR A 710 -4.99 -17.14 17.42
C THR A 710 -5.96 -16.27 18.18
N ILE A 711 -6.76 -15.49 17.44
CA ILE A 711 -7.95 -14.78 17.94
C ILE A 711 -9.12 -15.34 17.13
N GLU A 712 -10.11 -15.88 17.82
CA GLU A 712 -11.33 -16.39 17.18
C GLU A 712 -11.93 -15.27 16.32
N ASP A 713 -12.50 -15.63 15.17
CA ASP A 713 -13.12 -14.71 14.21
C ASP A 713 -12.24 -13.57 13.64
N ALA A 714 -10.97 -13.47 14.03
CA ALA A 714 -10.11 -12.37 13.58
C ALA A 714 -8.81 -12.83 12.88
N ASP A 715 -8.01 -13.67 13.55
CA ASP A 715 -6.64 -13.94 13.14
C ASP A 715 -6.30 -15.43 13.03
N LEU A 716 -5.62 -15.76 11.96
CA LEU A 716 -5.13 -17.11 11.64
C LEU A 716 -3.60 -17.11 11.52
N VAL A 717 -2.98 -18.27 11.82
CA VAL A 717 -1.57 -18.52 11.57
C VAL A 717 -1.43 -19.82 10.77
N LEU A 718 -0.86 -19.71 9.57
CA LEU A 718 -0.45 -20.83 8.75
C LEU A 718 0.96 -21.26 9.13
N VAL A 719 1.17 -22.55 9.32
CA VAL A 719 2.50 -23.16 9.45
C VAL A 719 2.75 -24.06 8.27
N GLY A 720 3.84 -23.86 7.54
CA GLY A 720 4.17 -24.62 6.33
C GLY A 720 5.59 -25.16 6.34
N SER A 721 5.77 -26.36 5.79
CA SER A 721 7.07 -27.00 5.59
C SER A 721 7.02 -28.03 4.44
N ASP A 722 8.19 -28.40 3.90
CA ASP A 722 8.32 -29.57 3.02
C ASP A 722 8.60 -30.86 3.80
N ALA A 723 8.88 -30.78 5.09
CA ALA A 723 8.95 -31.90 6.00
C ALA A 723 7.60 -32.08 6.73
N PRO A 724 7.23 -33.30 7.12
CA PRO A 724 6.00 -33.56 7.87
C PRO A 724 5.93 -32.71 9.15
N LEU A 725 4.77 -32.07 9.38
CA LEU A 725 4.50 -31.29 10.57
C LEU A 725 3.84 -32.19 11.63
N GLU A 726 4.66 -32.74 12.55
CA GLU A 726 4.16 -33.60 13.62
C GLU A 726 3.68 -32.74 14.80
N LEU A 727 2.37 -32.58 14.95
CA LEU A 727 1.73 -31.87 16.06
C LEU A 727 1.41 -32.86 17.17
N THR A 728 2.04 -32.76 18.34
CA THR A 728 1.76 -33.54 19.52
C THR A 728 1.94 -32.74 20.81
N ALA A 729 1.19 -33.08 21.86
CA ALA A 729 1.35 -32.50 23.20
C ALA A 729 2.77 -32.64 23.71
N ASP A 730 3.41 -33.76 23.48
CA ASP A 730 4.80 -34.05 23.91
C ASP A 730 5.81 -33.09 23.24
N ARG A 731 5.65 -32.77 21.95
CA ARG A 731 6.53 -31.81 21.29
C ARG A 731 6.38 -30.43 21.87
N ILE A 732 5.14 -29.99 22.13
CA ILE A 732 4.86 -28.69 22.76
C ILE A 732 5.44 -28.66 24.18
N ALA A 733 5.20 -29.70 24.98
CA ALA A 733 5.75 -29.83 26.32
C ALA A 733 7.30 -29.81 26.31
N ALA A 734 7.94 -30.45 25.32
CA ALA A 734 9.39 -30.39 25.17
C ALA A 734 9.92 -29.00 24.86
N VAL A 735 9.22 -28.20 24.05
CA VAL A 735 9.57 -26.79 23.79
C VAL A 735 9.43 -25.95 25.06
N MET A 736 8.30 -26.07 25.77
CA MET A 736 8.04 -25.36 27.04
C MET A 736 9.07 -25.74 28.13
N ALA A 737 9.39 -27.02 28.24
CA ALA A 737 10.36 -27.50 29.24
C ALA A 737 11.80 -27.06 28.94
N ARG A 738 12.17 -26.98 27.66
CA ARG A 738 13.49 -26.51 27.21
C ARG A 738 13.69 -25.02 27.44
N ASN A 739 12.61 -24.26 27.26
CA ASN A 739 12.59 -22.80 27.35
C ASN A 739 11.48 -22.33 28.35
N PRO A 740 11.75 -22.26 29.67
CA PRO A 740 10.74 -21.85 30.65
C PRO A 740 10.15 -20.45 30.39
N ASP A 741 10.91 -19.57 29.75
CA ASP A 741 10.43 -18.23 29.36
C ASP A 741 9.30 -18.33 28.32
N VAL A 742 9.37 -19.31 27.39
CA VAL A 742 8.30 -19.62 26.42
C VAL A 742 7.04 -20.10 27.13
N ALA A 743 7.17 -20.99 28.15
CA ALA A 743 6.01 -21.43 28.92
C ALA A 743 5.33 -20.25 29.67
N PHE A 744 6.10 -19.33 30.20
CA PHE A 744 5.59 -18.13 30.85
C PHE A 744 4.88 -17.20 29.85
N ASP A 745 5.45 -17.02 28.65
CA ASP A 745 4.88 -16.18 27.60
C ASP A 745 3.54 -16.75 27.09
N LEU A 746 3.49 -18.04 26.83
CA LEU A 746 2.26 -18.75 26.46
C LEU A 746 1.17 -18.64 27.56
N GLN A 747 1.57 -18.66 28.84
CA GLN A 747 0.62 -18.47 29.96
C GLN A 747 -0.04 -17.09 29.93
N GLN A 748 0.62 -16.05 29.39
CA GLN A 748 0.04 -14.69 29.29
C GLN A 748 -1.16 -14.64 28.33
N ILE A 749 -1.32 -15.64 27.48
CA ILE A 749 -2.37 -15.74 26.46
C ILE A 749 -3.28 -16.94 26.69
N ASP A 750 -3.43 -17.38 27.94
CA ASP A 750 -4.24 -18.51 28.37
C ASP A 750 -3.87 -19.85 27.70
N CYS A 751 -2.56 -20.04 27.38
CA CYS A 751 -1.98 -21.27 26.85
C CYS A 751 -0.97 -21.86 27.86
N ALA A 752 -1.41 -22.17 29.09
CA ALA A 752 -0.55 -22.62 30.16
C ALA A 752 -0.06 -24.07 30.01
N THR A 753 -0.80 -24.90 29.26
CA THR A 753 -0.51 -26.31 29.04
C THR A 753 -0.30 -26.58 27.56
N PRO A 754 0.37 -27.68 27.18
CA PRO A 754 0.47 -28.11 25.78
C PRO A 754 -0.88 -28.29 25.11
N GLU A 755 -1.87 -28.77 25.85
CA GLU A 755 -3.22 -29.01 25.37
C GLU A 755 -3.94 -27.68 25.08
N ASP A 756 -3.68 -26.61 25.85
CA ASP A 756 -4.22 -25.26 25.54
C ASP A 756 -3.71 -24.77 24.17
N VAL A 757 -2.44 -25.02 23.83
CA VAL A 757 -1.88 -24.71 22.51
C VAL A 757 -2.55 -25.57 21.43
N LEU A 758 -2.80 -26.87 21.71
CA LEU A 758 -3.50 -27.77 20.78
C LEU A 758 -4.93 -27.29 20.49
N THR A 759 -5.62 -26.66 21.44
CA THR A 759 -6.98 -26.15 21.20
C THR A 759 -7.04 -25.03 20.15
N ARG A 760 -5.88 -24.42 19.80
CA ARG A 760 -5.79 -23.39 18.74
C ARG A 760 -5.74 -23.97 17.33
N TYR A 761 -5.55 -25.28 17.19
CA TYR A 761 -5.64 -25.97 15.90
C TYR A 761 -7.01 -25.79 15.26
N GLN A 762 -7.02 -25.48 13.96
CA GLN A 762 -8.26 -25.35 13.16
C GLN A 762 -8.39 -26.53 12.20
N ILE A 763 -7.57 -26.57 11.18
CA ILE A 763 -7.63 -27.54 10.10
C ILE A 763 -6.23 -27.86 9.55
N ASP A 764 -6.10 -29.00 8.91
CA ASP A 764 -4.89 -29.41 8.21
C ASP A 764 -4.95 -29.10 6.69
N GLN A 765 -3.93 -29.52 5.98
CA GLN A 765 -3.78 -29.26 4.56
C GLN A 765 -4.91 -29.85 3.70
N ASP A 766 -5.42 -31.01 4.02
CA ASP A 766 -6.45 -31.68 3.22
C ASP A 766 -7.77 -30.89 3.33
N ASP A 767 -8.13 -30.46 4.53
CA ASP A 767 -9.30 -29.62 4.78
C ASP A 767 -9.13 -28.22 4.13
N ILE A 768 -7.93 -27.62 4.19
CA ILE A 768 -7.65 -26.33 3.51
C ILE A 768 -7.83 -26.48 2.00
N LEU A 769 -7.35 -27.57 1.41
CA LEU A 769 -7.47 -27.82 -0.03
C LEU A 769 -8.92 -28.05 -0.43
N GLU A 770 -9.75 -28.67 0.40
CA GLU A 770 -11.20 -28.84 0.18
C GLU A 770 -11.90 -27.48 0.24
N PHE A 771 -11.69 -26.69 1.31
CA PHE A 771 -12.26 -25.34 1.47
C PHE A 771 -11.90 -24.40 0.32
N ALA A 772 -10.68 -24.51 -0.20
CA ALA A 772 -10.13 -23.58 -1.20
C ALA A 772 -10.01 -24.21 -2.61
N GLU A 773 -10.68 -25.34 -2.91
CA GLU A 773 -10.49 -26.12 -4.16
C GLU A 773 -10.65 -25.26 -5.43
N ALA A 774 -11.66 -24.39 -5.47
CA ALA A 774 -11.99 -23.57 -6.64
C ALA A 774 -11.26 -22.22 -6.66
N ALA A 775 -10.51 -21.86 -5.61
CA ALA A 775 -9.93 -20.53 -5.47
C ALA A 775 -8.79 -20.27 -6.47
N VAL A 776 -8.68 -19.05 -6.92
CA VAL A 776 -7.61 -18.58 -7.81
C VAL A 776 -6.37 -18.26 -6.97
N LEU A 777 -5.18 -18.62 -7.44
CA LEU A 777 -3.93 -18.26 -6.75
C LEU A 777 -3.70 -16.74 -6.77
N ASN A 778 -3.23 -16.18 -5.66
CA ASN A 778 -2.72 -14.81 -5.61
C ASN A 778 -1.28 -14.80 -6.15
N THR A 779 -1.04 -14.11 -7.26
CA THR A 779 0.25 -14.06 -7.96
C THR A 779 0.72 -12.64 -8.15
N ASP A 780 2.02 -12.45 -8.41
CA ASP A 780 2.58 -11.15 -8.80
C ASP A 780 1.92 -10.54 -10.05
N ASP A 781 1.34 -11.38 -10.91
CA ASP A 781 0.66 -10.93 -12.13
C ASP A 781 -0.76 -10.42 -11.85
N ASN A 782 -1.57 -11.16 -11.10
CA ASN A 782 -2.98 -10.81 -10.88
C ASN A 782 -3.23 -9.95 -9.64
N MET A 783 -2.36 -10.04 -8.62
CA MET A 783 -2.47 -9.28 -7.35
C MET A 783 -3.89 -9.28 -6.79
N ARG A 784 -4.54 -10.45 -6.80
CA ARG A 784 -5.96 -10.62 -6.52
C ARG A 784 -6.39 -9.91 -5.24
N ILE A 785 -5.70 -10.17 -4.14
CA ILE A 785 -6.06 -9.67 -2.81
C ILE A 785 -5.92 -8.14 -2.71
N GLU A 786 -4.89 -7.56 -3.35
CA GLU A 786 -4.67 -6.09 -3.35
C GLU A 786 -5.86 -5.34 -3.95
N TYR A 787 -6.57 -5.95 -4.91
CA TYR A 787 -7.69 -5.33 -5.59
C TYR A 787 -9.06 -5.80 -5.10
N SER A 788 -9.19 -6.99 -4.54
CA SER A 788 -10.46 -7.48 -4.00
C SER A 788 -10.71 -7.00 -2.58
N ALA A 789 -9.79 -7.24 -1.65
CA ALA A 789 -9.99 -6.96 -0.24
C ALA A 789 -10.35 -5.49 0.10
N PRO A 790 -9.78 -4.43 -0.55
CA PRO A 790 -10.19 -3.06 -0.26
C PRO A 790 -11.67 -2.74 -0.54
N LEU A 791 -12.38 -3.57 -1.29
CA LEU A 791 -13.80 -3.39 -1.59
C LEU A 791 -14.68 -3.80 -0.39
N HIS A 792 -14.15 -4.67 0.48
CA HIS A 792 -14.86 -5.27 1.62
C HIS A 792 -14.44 -4.68 2.99
N LEU A 793 -13.64 -3.59 3.00
CA LEU A 793 -13.11 -3.00 4.25
C LEU A 793 -14.17 -2.50 5.25
N HIS A 794 -15.38 -2.24 4.80
CA HIS A 794 -16.50 -1.72 5.60
C HIS A 794 -17.63 -2.74 5.75
N GLU A 795 -17.40 -3.99 5.38
CA GLU A 795 -18.31 -5.10 5.56
C GLU A 795 -17.89 -5.88 6.81
N ASP A 796 -18.86 -6.43 7.52
CA ASP A 796 -18.59 -7.40 8.57
C ASP A 796 -18.26 -8.75 7.91
N THR A 797 -16.95 -8.98 7.72
CA THR A 797 -16.46 -10.16 7.00
C THR A 797 -15.78 -11.17 7.92
N ALA A 798 -15.44 -10.78 9.14
CA ALA A 798 -14.72 -11.64 10.07
C ALA A 798 -15.53 -12.86 10.44
N ASP A 799 -16.73 -12.65 10.99
CA ASP A 799 -17.67 -13.71 11.37
C ASP A 799 -18.08 -14.57 10.17
N LYS A 800 -18.37 -13.91 9.03
CA LYS A 800 -18.71 -14.63 7.79
C LYS A 800 -17.60 -15.57 7.34
N ASN A 801 -16.34 -15.14 7.41
CA ASN A 801 -15.18 -15.94 7.02
C ASN A 801 -14.92 -17.07 8.02
N PHE A 802 -15.08 -16.79 9.31
CA PHE A 802 -14.95 -17.79 10.35
C PHE A 802 -16.03 -18.88 10.22
N LEU A 803 -17.29 -18.48 10.03
CA LEU A 803 -18.40 -19.42 9.81
C LEU A 803 -18.20 -20.26 8.55
N ALA A 804 -17.78 -19.64 7.44
CA ALA A 804 -17.50 -20.38 6.19
C ALA A 804 -16.37 -21.40 6.37
N LEU A 805 -15.33 -21.04 7.12
CA LEU A 805 -14.23 -21.97 7.45
C LEU A 805 -14.73 -23.13 8.31
N LEU A 806 -15.63 -22.87 9.26
CA LEU A 806 -16.20 -23.90 10.13
C LEU A 806 -17.19 -24.82 9.40
N GLU A 807 -18.09 -24.30 8.58
CA GLU A 807 -19.14 -25.05 7.91
C GLU A 807 -18.63 -25.95 6.78
N GLU A 808 -17.70 -25.46 6.00
CA GLU A 808 -17.20 -26.17 4.79
C GLU A 808 -16.04 -27.12 5.08
N SER A 809 -15.25 -26.89 6.14
CA SER A 809 -14.06 -27.68 6.48
C SER A 809 -14.33 -28.84 7.47
N ASP A 810 -15.58 -29.18 7.78
CA ASP A 810 -15.94 -30.13 8.85
C ASP A 810 -15.23 -29.83 10.19
N ALA A 811 -15.09 -28.54 10.50
CA ALA A 811 -14.40 -27.99 11.67
C ALA A 811 -15.05 -28.32 13.01
N ARG A 812 -16.04 -29.21 13.05
CA ARG A 812 -16.47 -29.93 14.25
C ARG A 812 -15.35 -30.82 14.81
N ARG A 813 -14.29 -30.98 14.00
CA ARG A 813 -13.15 -31.80 14.41
C ARG A 813 -12.38 -31.08 15.52
N THR A 814 -12.18 -31.81 16.60
CA THR A 814 -11.12 -31.54 17.56
C THR A 814 -9.77 -31.65 16.85
N VAL A 815 -8.71 -31.13 17.45
CA VAL A 815 -7.35 -31.51 17.03
C VAL A 815 -7.26 -33.02 16.86
N PRO A 816 -6.52 -33.54 15.84
CA PRO A 816 -6.45 -34.98 15.61
C PRO A 816 -6.05 -35.73 16.88
N LEU A 817 -6.84 -36.73 17.28
CA LEU A 817 -6.70 -37.40 18.59
C LEU A 817 -5.42 -38.17 18.80
N HIS A 818 -4.62 -38.40 17.74
CA HIS A 818 -3.26 -38.94 17.88
C HIS A 818 -2.26 -37.92 18.45
N THR A 819 -2.65 -36.67 18.59
CA THR A 819 -1.81 -35.58 19.17
C THR A 819 -1.63 -35.76 20.68
N VAL A 820 -2.51 -36.52 21.34
CA VAL A 820 -2.48 -36.82 22.76
C VAL A 820 -2.51 -38.34 23.02
N GLU A 821 -1.80 -38.79 24.03
CA GLU A 821 -1.71 -40.22 24.35
C GLU A 821 -2.70 -40.67 25.43
N GLY A 822 -3.36 -41.79 25.20
CA GLY A 822 -4.19 -42.50 26.21
C GLY A 822 -5.43 -41.73 26.64
N VAL A 823 -6.05 -42.21 27.72
CA VAL A 823 -7.24 -41.55 28.30
C VAL A 823 -6.87 -40.27 29.06
N GLU A 824 -5.73 -40.24 29.73
CA GLU A 824 -5.25 -39.10 30.51
C GLU A 824 -5.03 -37.86 29.59
N GLY A 825 -4.30 -38.01 28.48
CA GLY A 825 -4.10 -36.90 27.52
C GLY A 825 -5.42 -36.39 26.92
N ARG A 826 -6.41 -37.28 26.73
CA ARG A 826 -7.75 -36.86 26.27
C ARG A 826 -8.52 -36.12 27.36
N LEU A 827 -8.37 -36.50 28.61
CA LEU A 827 -8.97 -35.76 29.73
C LEU A 827 -8.37 -34.37 29.85
N ASP A 828 -7.06 -34.23 29.70
CA ASP A 828 -6.37 -32.93 29.77
C ASP A 828 -6.76 -32.05 28.56
N LEU A 829 -6.86 -32.64 27.36
CA LEU A 829 -7.33 -31.92 26.17
C LEU A 829 -8.80 -31.46 26.31
N ALA A 830 -9.67 -32.32 26.83
CA ALA A 830 -11.07 -31.93 27.06
C ALA A 830 -11.17 -30.81 28.11
N GLU A 831 -10.33 -30.81 29.14
CA GLU A 831 -10.27 -29.73 30.11
C GLU A 831 -9.74 -28.44 29.48
N ALA A 832 -8.78 -28.51 28.55
CA ALA A 832 -8.29 -27.35 27.81
C ALA A 832 -9.40 -26.72 26.95
N TYR A 833 -10.19 -27.53 26.22
CA TYR A 833 -11.36 -27.01 25.51
C TYR A 833 -12.39 -26.39 26.44
N ALA A 834 -12.66 -27.04 27.59
CA ALA A 834 -13.60 -26.52 28.56
C ALA A 834 -13.16 -25.20 29.20
N ARG A 835 -11.85 -24.97 29.41
CA ARG A 835 -11.30 -23.65 29.84
C ARG A 835 -11.58 -22.54 28.83
N ARG A 836 -11.75 -22.87 27.57
CA ARG A 836 -12.12 -21.94 26.48
C ARG A 836 -13.64 -21.89 26.25
N GLU A 837 -14.42 -22.50 27.11
CA GLU A 837 -15.87 -22.61 27.00
C GLU A 837 -16.37 -23.39 25.76
N ASP A 838 -15.45 -24.08 25.02
CA ASP A 838 -15.78 -24.96 23.90
C ASP A 838 -16.22 -26.35 24.42
N PHE A 839 -17.39 -26.38 25.08
CA PHE A 839 -17.92 -27.61 25.68
C PHE A 839 -18.30 -28.66 24.64
N LEU A 840 -18.59 -28.27 23.40
CA LEU A 840 -18.87 -29.23 22.33
C LEU A 840 -17.63 -30.06 22.00
N LYS A 841 -16.49 -29.41 21.73
CA LYS A 841 -15.25 -30.12 21.44
C LYS A 841 -14.75 -30.89 22.66
N ALA A 842 -14.90 -30.36 23.87
CA ALA A 842 -14.61 -31.07 25.10
C ALA A 842 -15.38 -32.40 25.19
N LEU A 843 -16.68 -32.38 24.89
CA LEU A 843 -17.52 -33.59 24.90
C LEU A 843 -17.14 -34.58 23.80
N LEU A 844 -16.77 -34.12 22.60
CA LEU A 844 -16.30 -34.98 21.52
C LEU A 844 -14.99 -35.73 21.90
N VAL A 845 -14.07 -35.04 22.55
CA VAL A 845 -12.84 -35.64 23.07
C VAL A 845 -13.13 -36.66 24.16
N LEU A 846 -14.06 -36.37 25.06
CA LEU A 846 -14.48 -37.32 26.11
C LEU A 846 -15.21 -38.54 25.56
N GLN A 847 -15.95 -38.45 24.45
CA GLN A 847 -16.55 -39.60 23.75
C GLN A 847 -15.46 -40.55 23.24
N ASP A 848 -14.33 -40.01 22.74
CA ASP A 848 -13.23 -40.84 22.30
C ASP A 848 -12.46 -41.46 23.49
N ALA A 849 -12.30 -40.71 24.60
CA ALA A 849 -11.77 -41.25 25.84
C ALA A 849 -12.61 -42.41 26.38
N GLU A 850 -13.96 -42.30 26.33
CA GLU A 850 -14.88 -43.37 26.69
C GLU A 850 -14.74 -44.63 25.79
N ARG A 851 -14.46 -44.45 24.48
CA ARG A 851 -14.21 -45.56 23.56
C ARG A 851 -12.93 -46.32 23.90
N LEU A 852 -11.91 -45.62 24.41
CA LEU A 852 -10.66 -46.23 24.84
C LEU A 852 -10.80 -47.01 26.14
N GLU A 853 -11.54 -46.45 27.11
CA GLU A 853 -11.73 -47.06 28.44
C GLU A 853 -13.20 -46.94 28.88
N PRO A 854 -14.07 -47.87 28.43
CA PRO A 854 -15.48 -47.77 28.74
C PRO A 854 -15.75 -47.86 30.25
N GLY A 855 -16.56 -46.95 30.77
CA GLY A 855 -16.95 -46.91 32.19
C GLY A 855 -15.90 -46.30 33.10
N ASN A 856 -14.92 -45.55 32.58
CA ASN A 856 -13.96 -44.81 33.39
C ASN A 856 -14.72 -43.74 34.21
N PRO A 857 -14.64 -43.74 35.54
CA PRO A 857 -15.43 -42.83 36.39
C PRO A 857 -15.07 -41.35 36.20
N VAL A 858 -13.83 -41.02 35.87
CA VAL A 858 -13.36 -39.62 35.66
C VAL A 858 -13.92 -39.09 34.34
N VAL A 859 -13.90 -39.91 33.28
CA VAL A 859 -14.50 -39.54 31.98
C VAL A 859 -16.00 -39.32 32.16
N PHE A 860 -16.69 -40.21 32.87
CA PHE A 860 -18.12 -40.04 33.12
C PHE A 860 -18.45 -38.77 33.90
N GLU A 861 -17.72 -38.48 34.97
CA GLU A 861 -17.95 -37.29 35.82
C GLU A 861 -17.76 -36.01 34.99
N ARG A 862 -16.66 -35.87 34.23
CA ARG A 862 -16.39 -34.71 33.39
C ARG A 862 -17.40 -34.59 32.25
N TYR A 863 -17.78 -35.70 31.63
CA TYR A 863 -18.77 -35.71 30.57
C TYR A 863 -20.11 -35.11 31.05
N VAL A 864 -20.62 -35.53 32.19
CA VAL A 864 -21.86 -35.01 32.76
C VAL A 864 -21.72 -33.52 33.10
N ALA A 865 -20.60 -33.12 33.69
CA ALA A 865 -20.36 -31.72 34.04
C ALA A 865 -20.35 -30.80 32.81
N TYR A 866 -19.67 -31.19 31.75
CA TYR A 866 -19.57 -30.38 30.51
C TYR A 866 -20.88 -30.43 29.71
N GLN A 867 -21.63 -31.54 29.77
CA GLN A 867 -22.96 -31.64 29.21
C GLN A 867 -23.94 -30.66 29.86
N ASP A 868 -23.88 -30.49 31.19
CA ASP A 868 -24.70 -29.55 31.92
C ASP A 868 -24.30 -28.09 31.59
N GLN A 869 -22.99 -27.82 31.41
CA GLN A 869 -22.49 -26.51 31.01
C GLN A 869 -22.91 -26.16 29.57
N LEU A 870 -22.80 -27.12 28.62
CA LEU A 870 -23.30 -26.91 27.27
C LEU A 870 -24.80 -26.61 27.22
N ARG A 871 -25.61 -27.34 28.01
CA ARG A 871 -27.05 -27.06 28.11
C ARG A 871 -27.33 -25.67 28.66
N ALA A 872 -26.62 -25.26 29.72
CA ALA A 872 -26.74 -23.93 30.30
C ALA A 872 -26.39 -22.83 29.27
N ALA A 873 -25.31 -23.02 28.53
CA ALA A 873 -24.89 -22.09 27.46
C ALA A 873 -25.91 -22.01 26.31
N LEU A 874 -26.60 -23.12 26.00
CA LEU A 874 -27.68 -23.14 25.00
C LEU A 874 -28.98 -22.50 25.49
N ASP A 875 -29.31 -22.64 26.79
CA ASP A 875 -30.52 -22.09 27.41
C ASP A 875 -30.41 -20.55 27.65
N ASP A 876 -29.20 -20.03 27.82
CA ASP A 876 -28.92 -18.60 28.08
C ASP A 876 -28.78 -17.76 26.79
N ARG A 877 -29.01 -18.37 25.62
CA ARG A 877 -28.97 -17.68 24.31
C ARG A 877 -30.12 -16.67 24.22
N ASP A 878 -29.77 -15.42 23.88
CA ASP A 878 -30.75 -14.44 23.45
C ASP A 878 -31.17 -14.75 21.99
N PRO A 879 -32.47 -14.93 21.70
CA PRO A 879 -32.93 -15.16 20.32
C PRO A 879 -32.65 -13.99 19.36
N GLU A 880 -32.25 -12.83 19.87
CA GLU A 880 -31.87 -11.66 19.06
C GLU A 880 -30.35 -11.63 18.69
N ASP A 881 -29.53 -12.49 19.31
CA ASP A 881 -28.08 -12.58 19.05
C ASP A 881 -27.71 -13.65 17.98
N GLU A 882 -28.63 -14.06 17.11
CA GLU A 882 -28.40 -15.07 16.06
C GLU A 882 -27.27 -14.72 15.04
N GLY A 883 -26.53 -13.62 15.21
CA GLY A 883 -25.48 -13.17 14.30
C GLY A 883 -24.08 -13.01 14.87
N ASP A 884 -23.89 -12.88 16.18
CA ASP A 884 -22.62 -12.32 16.70
C ASP A 884 -21.67 -13.32 17.39
N VAL A 885 -22.07 -14.55 17.69
CA VAL A 885 -21.17 -15.58 18.28
C VAL A 885 -21.46 -16.94 17.66
N TRP A 886 -20.40 -17.60 17.20
CA TRP A 886 -20.52 -19.00 16.75
C TRP A 886 -21.03 -19.86 17.89
N THR A 887 -22.17 -20.45 17.66
CA THR A 887 -22.77 -21.43 18.56
C THR A 887 -22.98 -22.72 17.76
N PRO A 888 -22.66 -23.91 18.33
CA PRO A 888 -22.92 -25.19 17.67
C PRO A 888 -24.35 -25.24 17.15
N SER A 889 -24.56 -25.77 15.93
CA SER A 889 -25.92 -25.95 15.46
C SER A 889 -26.73 -26.81 16.48
N ASP A 890 -27.99 -26.51 16.66
CA ASP A 890 -28.87 -27.30 17.59
C ASP A 890 -28.84 -28.80 17.26
N ALA A 891 -28.58 -29.16 15.99
CA ALA A 891 -28.45 -30.55 15.56
C ALA A 891 -27.14 -31.20 16.06
N ASP A 892 -26.04 -30.44 16.12
CA ASP A 892 -24.73 -30.93 16.57
C ASP A 892 -24.70 -31.06 18.09
N ALA A 893 -25.19 -30.03 18.77
CA ALA A 893 -25.37 -30.06 20.22
C ALA A 893 -26.32 -31.21 20.64
N ALA A 894 -27.44 -31.38 19.94
CA ALA A 894 -28.37 -32.47 20.20
C ALA A 894 -27.71 -33.84 20.02
N THR A 895 -26.90 -34.03 18.98
CA THR A 895 -26.23 -35.31 18.72
C THR A 895 -25.25 -35.67 19.85
N VAL A 896 -24.50 -34.69 20.38
CA VAL A 896 -23.57 -34.90 21.49
C VAL A 896 -24.29 -35.01 22.83
N LEU A 897 -25.36 -34.25 23.02
CA LEU A 897 -26.18 -34.28 24.22
C LEU A 897 -27.01 -35.57 24.37
N ASP A 898 -27.38 -36.24 23.27
CA ASP A 898 -28.11 -37.55 23.28
C ASP A 898 -27.19 -38.74 23.47
N ALA A 899 -25.89 -38.58 23.25
CA ALA A 899 -24.88 -39.62 23.49
C ALA A 899 -24.60 -39.77 24.99
N ALA A 900 -25.25 -40.70 25.64
CA ALA A 900 -25.04 -40.96 27.05
C ALA A 900 -23.74 -41.80 27.28
N PRO A 901 -22.84 -41.34 28.16
CA PRO A 901 -21.65 -42.15 28.51
C PRO A 901 -22.06 -43.44 29.29
N THR A 902 -21.22 -44.47 29.18
CA THR A 902 -21.46 -45.70 29.89
C THR A 902 -21.33 -45.47 31.38
N ARG A 903 -22.39 -45.79 32.13
CA ARG A 903 -22.36 -45.61 33.57
C ARG A 903 -21.36 -46.56 34.23
N PRO A 904 -20.44 -46.07 35.06
CA PRO A 904 -19.48 -46.96 35.75
C PRO A 904 -20.20 -48.05 36.52
N GLU A 905 -19.77 -49.32 36.41
CA GLU A 905 -20.28 -50.39 37.26
C GLU A 905 -19.96 -50.06 38.73
N ALA A 906 -20.97 -50.02 39.55
CA ALA A 906 -20.77 -49.84 40.98
C ALA A 906 -19.84 -50.94 41.50
N PRO A 907 -18.81 -50.59 42.29
CA PRO A 907 -17.92 -51.63 42.85
C PRO A 907 -18.77 -52.72 43.58
N ALA A 908 -18.59 -53.96 43.15
CA ALA A 908 -19.37 -55.07 43.71
C ALA A 908 -19.17 -55.04 45.21
N ALA A 909 -20.29 -54.84 45.94
CA ALA A 909 -20.29 -54.92 47.38
C ALA A 909 -19.77 -56.30 47.78
N GLU A 910 -18.63 -56.39 48.42
CA GLU A 910 -18.17 -57.62 49.04
C GLU A 910 -19.25 -58.06 50.07
N VAL A 911 -20.09 -59.01 49.64
CA VAL A 911 -20.98 -59.73 50.54
C VAL A 911 -20.08 -60.66 51.39
N GLY A 912 -19.68 -60.13 52.58
CA GLY A 912 -19.03 -60.93 53.59
C GLY A 912 -20.01 -61.96 54.12
N THR A 913 -19.83 -63.23 53.68
CA THR A 913 -20.44 -64.41 54.29
C THR A 913 -19.90 -64.57 55.73
N GLN A 914 -20.63 -64.03 56.73
CA GLN A 914 -20.44 -64.42 58.10
C GLN A 914 -21.14 -65.81 58.29
N ALA A 915 -20.36 -66.87 58.42
CA ALA A 915 -20.83 -68.19 58.88
C ALA A 915 -21.33 -68.11 60.30
N ALA A 916 -22.60 -68.45 60.48
CA ALA A 916 -23.19 -68.65 61.77
C ALA A 916 -22.58 -69.89 62.47
N ALA A 917 -21.92 -69.75 63.58
CA ALA A 917 -21.62 -70.82 64.55
C ALA A 917 -22.46 -70.49 65.82
N GLY A 918 -23.44 -71.35 66.10
CA GLY A 918 -24.24 -71.34 67.28
C GLY A 918 -23.49 -71.80 68.53
N GLY A 919 -23.85 -71.27 69.67
CA GLY A 919 -23.42 -71.72 71.05
C GLY A 919 -24.24 -71.09 72.12
N SER A 920 -25.05 -71.89 72.67
CA SER A 920 -25.99 -71.83 73.89
C SER A 920 -25.42 -71.13 75.12
N GLY A 921 -26.31 -70.35 75.74
CA GLY A 921 -26.50 -69.77 77.06
C GLY A 921 -25.66 -70.23 78.26
N PRO A 922 -25.95 -69.86 79.50
CA PRO A 922 -27.11 -69.06 80.08
C PRO A 922 -26.61 -68.07 81.14
N GLU A 923 -27.56 -67.31 81.68
CA GLU A 923 -27.70 -66.66 82.98
C GLU A 923 -26.59 -65.90 83.67
N GLU A 924 -26.72 -64.61 83.96
CA GLU A 924 -27.30 -63.81 85.07
C GLU A 924 -27.51 -62.35 84.58
#